data_d30468893e9f536bb0f6bff2a1778bca
#
_entry.id   d30468893e9f536bb0f6bff2a1778bca
#
_cell.length_a   1.000
_cell.length_b   1.000
_cell.length_c   1.000
_cell.angle_alpha   90.00
_cell.angle_beta   90.00
_cell.angle_gamma   90.00
#
_symmetry.space_group_name_H-M   'P 1'
#
loop_
_entity.id
_entity.type
_entity.pdbx_description
1 polymer ?
#
loop_
_entity_poly.entity_id
_entity_poly.type
_entity_poly.pdbx_seq_one_letter_code
_entity_poly.pdbx_strand_id
1 'polypeptide(L)'
;MYEKITKNLATKLKIQDKYIVNVLNLLEEGNTIAFIARYRKELTNSLDEVAIKQIQDEFNYLKSLEERKEEVIRLISEKGLLTDELKKDILAQEKLQRVEDLYRPFKEKKRTKATIAKEKGLENLANYILKLPKSIADLNKEAAKYINTEKEVNSIEEAINYALDIIAENISDSAKYREYVLENTRKFGQITSVLKKGGEEKDENSTYKNYYEFGEQISKIASHRILALNRAEKEGIIRVSIENDKDRLHNYILRGLTKNRQTAINELLLECIADSMKRLIYPSIEREIRSDLTKKAEEDSVVIFSENLKQLLMQSPLKNKKVLGIVPAFRTGCKMAIVDEYGNFIDKMVIYPHKPASADKQEKSKKDLIKFINKHNINLIAIGNGTASRETEKFVVENLKEAGLKIDYVIVNEAGASVYSASEVAREEFPDFNVEERSAVSIARRIQDPLSELVKIDPKSIGVGQYQHDITPKFLEKELTFVVETAVNKVGVNVNTASVSLLSYVSGVNKQIAKNIVAYRQENGKIETIKEIAKVPRLGKKTYEQCVGFFRIPDSKNIFDATGIHPESYKAAENLLKELKLSTKEVGTDEFATTVEGVDKKELAEKIGVGIETLEDIIKDLKQPLRDERESFAKPLLKSDILTIDDLQIGVKLAGTVRNITQFGAFIDIGLKQDAMVHISKISKNYIKNPLDVLSVGQIVDVYVIDVDKERGRVALAMFKD
;
A
#
# COMPACT_ATOMS: atom_id res chain seq x y z
N MET A 1 -9.17 -0.17 -30.98
CA MET A 1 -8.45 0.01 -29.72
C MET A 1 -9.08 -0.78 -28.57
N TYR A 2 -10.32 -0.50 -28.18
CA TYR A 2 -11.01 -1.10 -27.01
C TYR A 2 -10.98 -2.65 -27.02
N GLU A 3 -11.47 -3.29 -28.08
CA GLU A 3 -11.50 -4.75 -28.20
C GLU A 3 -10.10 -5.42 -28.14
N LYS A 4 -9.07 -4.75 -28.65
CA LYS A 4 -7.67 -5.22 -28.53
C LYS A 4 -7.20 -5.20 -27.08
N ILE A 5 -7.54 -4.14 -26.34
CA ILE A 5 -7.16 -3.97 -24.93
C ILE A 5 -7.86 -5.02 -24.07
N THR A 6 -9.19 -5.24 -24.25
CA THR A 6 -9.95 -6.20 -23.45
C THR A 6 -9.47 -7.63 -23.65
N LYS A 7 -9.15 -8.03 -24.87
CA LYS A 7 -8.55 -9.35 -25.17
C LYS A 7 -7.17 -9.53 -24.54
N ASN A 8 -6.35 -8.47 -24.55
CA ASN A 8 -5.04 -8.51 -23.89
C ASN A 8 -5.20 -8.67 -22.36
N LEU A 9 -6.12 -7.89 -21.75
CA LEU A 9 -6.46 -8.02 -20.34
C LEU A 9 -6.97 -9.42 -19.99
N ALA A 10 -7.83 -10.00 -20.80
CA ALA A 10 -8.37 -11.35 -20.61
C ALA A 10 -7.24 -12.39 -20.52
N THR A 11 -6.28 -12.29 -21.42
CA THR A 11 -5.11 -13.18 -21.43
C THR A 11 -4.22 -12.96 -20.21
N LYS A 12 -3.94 -11.69 -19.88
CA LYS A 12 -3.03 -11.30 -18.78
C LYS A 12 -3.59 -11.66 -17.40
N LEU A 13 -4.88 -11.38 -17.17
CA LEU A 13 -5.56 -11.57 -15.89
C LEU A 13 -6.19 -12.96 -15.75
N LYS A 14 -6.25 -13.75 -16.82
CA LYS A 14 -6.92 -15.05 -16.88
C LYS A 14 -8.42 -14.95 -16.54
N ILE A 15 -9.05 -13.86 -16.94
CA ILE A 15 -10.48 -13.58 -16.77
C ILE A 15 -11.12 -13.59 -18.16
N GLN A 16 -12.33 -14.16 -18.29
CA GLN A 16 -13.02 -14.16 -19.57
C GLN A 16 -13.33 -12.73 -20.05
N ASP A 17 -13.12 -12.46 -21.33
CA ASP A 17 -13.28 -11.14 -21.96
C ASP A 17 -14.63 -10.49 -21.64
N LYS A 18 -15.72 -11.27 -21.69
CA LYS A 18 -17.08 -10.78 -21.40
C LYS A 18 -17.21 -10.13 -20.00
N TYR A 19 -16.53 -10.69 -18.98
CA TYR A 19 -16.59 -10.13 -17.63
C TYR A 19 -15.77 -8.86 -17.49
N ILE A 20 -14.64 -8.78 -18.20
CA ILE A 20 -13.83 -7.55 -18.29
C ILE A 20 -14.63 -6.44 -18.95
N VAL A 21 -15.28 -6.73 -20.08
CA VAL A 21 -16.14 -5.76 -20.79
C VAL A 21 -17.28 -5.29 -19.88
N ASN A 22 -17.94 -6.20 -19.16
CA ASN A 22 -19.01 -5.85 -18.23
C ASN A 22 -18.50 -4.94 -17.10
N VAL A 23 -17.34 -5.24 -16.49
CA VAL A 23 -16.73 -4.40 -15.46
C VAL A 23 -16.44 -3.01 -15.99
N LEU A 24 -15.82 -2.90 -17.18
CA LEU A 24 -15.49 -1.60 -17.77
C LEU A 24 -16.75 -0.78 -18.10
N ASN A 25 -17.77 -1.40 -18.63
CA ASN A 25 -19.05 -0.74 -18.91
C ASN A 25 -19.69 -0.21 -17.61
N LEU A 26 -19.73 -1.04 -16.56
CA LEU A 26 -20.26 -0.63 -15.26
C LEU A 26 -19.48 0.54 -14.66
N LEU A 27 -18.15 0.57 -14.81
CA LEU A 27 -17.30 1.68 -14.37
C LEU A 27 -17.57 2.96 -15.19
N GLU A 28 -17.73 2.84 -16.52
CA GLU A 28 -18.09 3.97 -17.41
C GLU A 28 -19.47 4.53 -17.08
N GLU A 29 -20.41 3.71 -16.67
CA GLU A 29 -21.72 4.13 -16.16
C GLU A 29 -21.63 4.87 -14.80
N GLY A 30 -20.43 4.99 -14.21
CA GLY A 30 -20.19 5.66 -12.95
C GLY A 30 -20.50 4.82 -11.71
N ASN A 31 -20.52 3.48 -11.83
CA ASN A 31 -20.61 2.61 -10.68
C ASN A 31 -19.26 2.54 -9.96
N THR A 32 -19.30 2.48 -8.64
CA THR A 32 -18.10 2.32 -7.81
C THR A 32 -17.64 0.87 -7.76
N ILE A 33 -16.36 0.64 -7.47
CA ILE A 33 -15.78 -0.71 -7.35
C ILE A 33 -16.53 -1.54 -6.29
N ALA A 34 -16.78 -0.96 -5.12
CA ALA A 34 -17.48 -1.65 -4.03
C ALA A 34 -18.91 -2.06 -4.41
N PHE A 35 -19.63 -1.18 -5.11
CA PHE A 35 -20.98 -1.49 -5.59
C PHE A 35 -20.97 -2.61 -6.62
N ILE A 36 -20.06 -2.57 -7.58
CA ILE A 36 -19.92 -3.62 -8.61
C ILE A 36 -19.62 -4.97 -7.95
N ALA A 37 -18.62 -5.02 -7.07
CA ALA A 37 -18.21 -6.25 -6.38
C ALA A 37 -19.34 -6.87 -5.53
N ARG A 38 -20.13 -6.02 -4.87
CA ARG A 38 -21.19 -6.50 -3.98
C ARG A 38 -22.51 -6.80 -4.68
N TYR A 39 -22.95 -5.94 -5.63
CA TYR A 39 -24.32 -5.96 -6.15
C TYR A 39 -24.43 -6.28 -7.66
N ARG A 40 -23.31 -6.57 -8.34
CA ARG A 40 -23.29 -6.91 -9.78
C ARG A 40 -22.52 -8.21 -10.05
N LYS A 41 -22.59 -9.16 -9.11
CA LYS A 41 -21.82 -10.42 -9.12
C LYS A 41 -22.11 -11.27 -10.36
N GLU A 42 -23.36 -11.41 -10.75
CA GLU A 42 -23.75 -12.19 -11.94
C GLU A 42 -23.11 -11.62 -13.23
N LEU A 43 -23.01 -10.30 -13.33
CA LEU A 43 -22.41 -9.66 -14.50
C LEU A 43 -20.89 -9.80 -14.54
N THR A 44 -20.27 -9.96 -13.38
CA THR A 44 -18.80 -9.98 -13.22
C THR A 44 -18.22 -11.33 -12.84
N ASN A 45 -19.07 -12.37 -12.73
CA ASN A 45 -18.68 -13.69 -12.23
C ASN A 45 -18.03 -13.63 -10.83
N SER A 46 -18.66 -12.88 -9.94
CA SER A 46 -18.22 -12.70 -8.55
C SER A 46 -16.79 -12.18 -8.37
N LEU A 47 -16.31 -11.32 -9.27
CA LEU A 47 -15.04 -10.64 -9.11
C LEU A 47 -15.09 -9.74 -7.87
N ASP A 48 -14.04 -9.82 -7.04
CA ASP A 48 -13.88 -8.99 -5.87
C ASP A 48 -13.38 -7.57 -6.20
N GLU A 49 -13.33 -6.70 -5.20
CA GLU A 49 -12.90 -5.31 -5.34
C GLU A 49 -11.46 -5.21 -5.87
N VAL A 50 -10.59 -6.15 -5.49
CA VAL A 50 -9.18 -6.16 -5.90
C VAL A 50 -9.07 -6.48 -7.39
N ALA A 51 -9.78 -7.50 -7.86
CA ALA A 51 -9.80 -7.87 -9.27
C ALA A 51 -10.40 -6.77 -10.16
N ILE A 52 -11.50 -6.14 -9.71
CA ILE A 52 -12.14 -5.03 -10.44
C ILE A 52 -11.20 -3.82 -10.52
N LYS A 53 -10.53 -3.46 -9.42
CA LYS A 53 -9.52 -2.40 -9.40
C LYS A 53 -8.36 -2.72 -10.34
N GLN A 54 -7.88 -3.95 -10.34
CA GLN A 54 -6.80 -4.39 -11.23
C GLN A 54 -7.20 -4.27 -12.70
N ILE A 55 -8.42 -4.64 -13.06
CA ILE A 55 -8.96 -4.44 -14.43
C ILE A 55 -8.94 -2.96 -14.80
N GLN A 56 -9.41 -2.09 -13.91
CA GLN A 56 -9.46 -0.64 -14.14
C GLN A 56 -8.06 -0.04 -14.32
N ASP A 57 -7.12 -0.35 -13.42
CA ASP A 57 -5.76 0.20 -13.43
C ASP A 57 -5.00 -0.27 -14.69
N GLU A 58 -5.08 -1.55 -15.03
CA GLU A 58 -4.46 -2.13 -16.22
C GLU A 58 -5.08 -1.61 -17.52
N PHE A 59 -6.40 -1.45 -17.56
CA PHE A 59 -7.09 -0.86 -18.71
C PHE A 59 -6.61 0.57 -18.97
N ASN A 60 -6.51 1.39 -17.92
CA ASN A 60 -6.04 2.77 -18.04
C ASN A 60 -4.59 2.82 -18.53
N TYR A 61 -3.73 1.90 -18.03
CA TYR A 61 -2.35 1.80 -18.50
C TYR A 61 -2.27 1.42 -19.99
N LEU A 62 -2.99 0.38 -20.42
CA LEU A 62 -2.98 -0.09 -21.80
C LEU A 62 -3.59 0.95 -22.76
N LYS A 63 -4.63 1.66 -22.33
CA LYS A 63 -5.21 2.77 -23.08
C LYS A 63 -4.17 3.87 -23.30
N SER A 64 -3.48 4.30 -22.24
CA SER A 64 -2.43 5.31 -22.35
C SER A 64 -1.26 4.85 -23.23
N LEU A 65 -0.93 3.55 -23.20
CA LEU A 65 0.09 2.95 -24.05
C LEU A 65 -0.31 3.01 -25.54
N GLU A 66 -1.52 2.60 -25.88
CA GLU A 66 -1.99 2.62 -27.27
C GLU A 66 -2.13 4.06 -27.79
N GLU A 67 -2.67 5.00 -26.98
CA GLU A 67 -2.71 6.42 -27.32
C GLU A 67 -1.30 6.98 -27.59
N ARG A 68 -0.31 6.58 -26.77
CA ARG A 68 1.08 7.02 -26.98
C ARG A 68 1.71 6.44 -28.21
N LYS A 69 1.42 5.17 -28.56
CA LYS A 69 1.89 4.56 -29.82
C LYS A 69 1.36 5.32 -31.03
N GLU A 70 0.07 5.63 -31.04
CA GLU A 70 -0.56 6.40 -32.10
C GLU A 70 0.05 7.81 -32.25
N GLU A 71 0.27 8.50 -31.12
CA GLU A 71 0.92 9.79 -31.09
C GLU A 71 2.36 9.73 -31.67
N VAL A 72 3.17 8.76 -31.25
CA VAL A 72 4.55 8.59 -31.74
C VAL A 72 4.58 8.28 -33.23
N ILE A 73 3.69 7.40 -33.71
CA ILE A 73 3.55 7.10 -35.14
C ILE A 73 3.23 8.38 -35.93
N ARG A 74 2.28 9.18 -35.45
CA ARG A 74 1.90 10.46 -36.05
C ARG A 74 3.10 11.42 -36.11
N LEU A 75 3.81 11.62 -35.00
CA LEU A 75 4.94 12.53 -34.90
C LEU A 75 6.11 12.15 -35.85
N ILE A 76 6.39 10.85 -35.98
CA ILE A 76 7.43 10.36 -36.91
C ILE A 76 6.94 10.49 -38.37
N SER A 77 5.67 10.24 -38.63
CA SER A 77 5.07 10.40 -39.98
C SER A 77 5.10 11.85 -40.45
N GLU A 78 4.80 12.82 -39.59
CA GLU A 78 4.87 14.26 -39.88
C GLU A 78 6.29 14.72 -40.29
N LYS A 79 7.32 14.00 -39.78
CA LYS A 79 8.73 14.22 -40.18
C LYS A 79 9.13 13.49 -41.49
N GLY A 80 8.22 12.69 -42.08
CA GLY A 80 8.50 11.91 -43.29
C GLY A 80 9.48 10.73 -43.06
N LEU A 81 9.67 10.30 -41.81
CA LEU A 81 10.66 9.32 -41.43
C LEU A 81 10.07 7.96 -40.99
N LEU A 82 8.75 7.79 -41.07
CA LEU A 82 8.06 6.57 -40.68
C LEU A 82 8.23 5.50 -41.76
N THR A 83 8.80 4.33 -41.37
CA THR A 83 8.86 3.13 -42.24
C THR A 83 7.83 2.10 -41.73
N ASP A 84 7.39 1.19 -42.60
CA ASP A 84 6.48 0.11 -42.23
C ASP A 84 7.03 -0.81 -41.14
N GLU A 85 8.34 -1.07 -41.17
CA GLU A 85 9.02 -1.85 -40.13
C GLU A 85 9.00 -1.15 -38.78
N LEU A 86 9.37 0.14 -38.73
CA LEU A 86 9.33 0.92 -37.49
C LEU A 86 7.90 1.02 -36.93
N LYS A 87 6.91 1.22 -37.79
CA LYS A 87 5.50 1.23 -37.39
C LYS A 87 5.09 -0.09 -36.74
N LYS A 88 5.49 -1.21 -37.35
CA LYS A 88 5.25 -2.56 -36.79
C LYS A 88 5.92 -2.74 -35.44
N ASP A 89 7.17 -2.30 -35.32
CA ASP A 89 7.93 -2.38 -34.08
C ASP A 89 7.28 -1.55 -32.97
N ILE A 90 6.84 -0.33 -33.25
CA ILE A 90 6.13 0.52 -32.27
C ILE A 90 4.85 -0.15 -31.81
N LEU A 91 4.04 -0.67 -32.74
CA LEU A 91 2.76 -1.33 -32.42
C LEU A 91 2.94 -2.61 -31.61
N ALA A 92 4.07 -3.31 -31.75
CA ALA A 92 4.39 -4.53 -31.03
C ALA A 92 4.81 -4.30 -29.56
N GLN A 93 5.14 -3.05 -29.18
CA GLN A 93 5.63 -2.79 -27.82
C GLN A 93 4.52 -2.94 -26.75
N GLU A 94 4.89 -3.55 -25.62
CA GLU A 94 4.00 -3.75 -24.46
C GLU A 94 4.29 -2.79 -23.30
N LYS A 95 5.38 -2.01 -23.41
CA LYS A 95 5.81 -1.06 -22.38
C LYS A 95 6.01 0.33 -22.96
N LEU A 96 5.49 1.34 -22.26
CA LEU A 96 5.62 2.75 -22.66
C LEU A 96 7.08 3.16 -22.90
N GLN A 97 7.99 2.72 -22.02
CA GLN A 97 9.41 3.04 -22.14
C GLN A 97 10.03 2.54 -23.46
N ARG A 98 9.59 1.38 -23.94
CA ARG A 98 10.09 0.85 -25.23
C ARG A 98 9.58 1.66 -26.42
N VAL A 99 8.35 2.17 -26.34
CA VAL A 99 7.84 3.13 -27.34
C VAL A 99 8.68 4.41 -27.36
N GLU A 100 9.03 4.92 -26.17
CA GLU A 100 9.90 6.10 -26.04
C GLU A 100 11.31 5.86 -26.58
N ASP A 101 11.88 4.66 -26.40
CA ASP A 101 13.20 4.31 -26.94
C ASP A 101 13.18 4.27 -28.47
N LEU A 102 12.12 3.72 -29.09
CA LEU A 102 11.95 3.74 -30.55
C LEU A 102 11.73 5.15 -31.10
N TYR A 103 11.06 6.04 -30.34
CA TYR A 103 10.85 7.43 -30.70
C TYR A 103 12.10 8.31 -30.51
N ARG A 104 13.04 7.90 -29.66
CA ARG A 104 14.20 8.69 -29.24
C ARG A 104 15.03 9.27 -30.38
N PRO A 105 15.36 8.56 -31.49
CA PRO A 105 16.10 9.11 -32.62
C PRO A 105 15.40 10.28 -33.31
N PHE A 106 14.07 10.34 -33.24
CA PHE A 106 13.21 11.32 -33.91
C PHE A 106 12.83 12.51 -33.02
N LYS A 107 13.18 12.44 -31.73
CA LYS A 107 12.86 13.49 -30.74
C LYS A 107 13.74 14.72 -30.99
N GLU A 108 13.15 15.90 -30.92
CA GLU A 108 13.95 17.12 -30.93
C GLU A 108 14.86 17.15 -29.69
N LYS A 109 16.15 17.31 -29.95
CA LYS A 109 17.17 17.36 -28.91
C LYS A 109 17.62 18.79 -28.70
N LYS A 110 17.94 19.13 -27.47
CA LYS A 110 18.73 20.35 -27.19
C LYS A 110 20.10 20.21 -27.84
N ARG A 111 20.78 21.34 -28.07
CA ARG A 111 22.11 21.39 -28.72
C ARG A 111 23.10 20.42 -28.03
N THR A 112 23.40 19.32 -28.71
CA THR A 112 24.31 18.25 -28.24
C THR A 112 25.66 18.40 -28.90
N LYS A 113 26.69 17.65 -28.42
CA LYS A 113 27.99 17.55 -29.11
C LYS A 113 27.81 17.08 -30.54
N ALA A 114 26.94 16.09 -30.79
CA ALA A 114 26.66 15.58 -32.12
C ALA A 114 25.93 16.61 -33.01
N THR A 115 25.01 17.42 -32.48
CA THR A 115 24.41 18.49 -33.29
C THR A 115 25.43 19.54 -33.67
N ILE A 116 26.32 19.93 -32.77
CA ILE A 116 27.43 20.85 -33.05
C ILE A 116 28.35 20.24 -34.16
N ALA A 117 28.69 18.98 -34.05
CA ALA A 117 29.51 18.29 -35.04
C ALA A 117 28.82 18.23 -36.43
N LYS A 118 27.50 18.02 -36.47
CA LYS A 118 26.71 18.08 -37.73
C LYS A 118 26.67 19.48 -38.34
N GLU A 119 26.47 20.52 -37.52
CA GLU A 119 26.50 21.94 -37.94
C GLU A 119 27.88 22.27 -38.56
N LYS A 120 28.97 21.69 -38.03
CA LYS A 120 30.30 21.84 -38.57
C LYS A 120 30.55 21.02 -39.88
N GLY A 121 29.60 20.14 -40.25
CA GLY A 121 29.62 19.37 -41.50
C GLY A 121 30.32 18.01 -41.43
N LEU A 122 30.51 17.45 -40.21
CA LEU A 122 31.26 16.21 -39.99
C LEU A 122 30.44 14.91 -40.18
N GLU A 123 29.17 15.00 -40.57
CA GLU A 123 28.28 13.84 -40.73
C GLU A 123 28.80 12.86 -41.80
N ASN A 124 29.35 13.39 -42.91
CA ASN A 124 29.93 12.56 -43.97
C ASN A 124 31.20 11.82 -43.51
N LEU A 125 32.01 12.45 -42.64
CA LEU A 125 33.18 11.79 -42.04
C LEU A 125 32.75 10.69 -41.06
N ALA A 126 31.73 10.92 -40.26
CA ALA A 126 31.15 9.90 -39.39
C ALA A 126 30.65 8.69 -40.21
N ASN A 127 29.95 8.94 -41.30
CA ASN A 127 29.52 7.90 -42.24
C ASN A 127 30.67 7.16 -42.90
N TYR A 128 31.77 7.85 -43.19
CA TYR A 128 32.99 7.21 -43.71
C TYR A 128 33.65 6.29 -42.69
N ILE A 129 33.76 6.70 -41.43
CA ILE A 129 34.26 5.88 -40.32
C ILE A 129 33.43 4.59 -40.18
N LEU A 130 32.12 4.69 -40.24
CA LEU A 130 31.21 3.53 -40.16
C LEU A 130 31.29 2.59 -41.38
N LYS A 131 31.86 3.01 -42.50
CA LYS A 131 32.19 2.15 -43.63
C LYS A 131 33.47 1.33 -43.42
N LEU A 132 34.18 1.50 -42.31
CA LEU A 132 35.31 0.78 -41.85
C LEU A 132 36.54 0.93 -42.82
N PRO A 133 37.20 2.09 -42.82
CA PRO A 133 38.37 2.35 -43.65
C PRO A 133 39.47 1.29 -43.45
N LYS A 134 40.24 1.01 -44.51
CA LYS A 134 41.23 -0.08 -44.52
C LYS A 134 42.43 0.20 -43.62
N SER A 135 42.77 1.48 -43.40
CA SER A 135 43.90 1.89 -42.57
C SER A 135 43.58 3.22 -41.85
N ILE A 136 44.36 3.50 -40.79
CA ILE A 136 44.34 4.81 -40.11
C ILE A 136 44.81 5.94 -41.06
N ALA A 137 45.75 5.62 -41.95
CA ALA A 137 46.23 6.57 -42.95
C ALA A 137 45.10 7.01 -43.92
N ASP A 138 44.23 6.10 -44.34
CA ASP A 138 43.08 6.39 -45.19
C ASP A 138 42.05 7.28 -44.41
N LEU A 139 41.83 6.98 -43.12
CA LEU A 139 41.00 7.79 -42.29
C LEU A 139 41.55 9.23 -42.14
N ASN A 140 42.84 9.37 -41.86
CA ASN A 140 43.47 10.70 -41.71
C ASN A 140 43.42 11.51 -43.01
N LYS A 141 43.64 10.85 -44.16
CA LYS A 141 43.52 11.49 -45.48
C LYS A 141 42.10 11.99 -45.77
N GLU A 142 41.09 11.22 -45.35
CA GLU A 142 39.69 11.65 -45.48
C GLU A 142 39.38 12.79 -44.54
N ALA A 143 39.77 12.66 -43.26
CA ALA A 143 39.49 13.65 -42.21
C ALA A 143 40.13 15.03 -42.53
N ALA A 144 41.31 15.03 -43.18
CA ALA A 144 41.99 16.26 -43.63
C ALA A 144 41.11 17.15 -44.55
N LYS A 145 40.17 16.56 -45.27
CA LYS A 145 39.23 17.30 -46.14
C LYS A 145 38.21 18.15 -45.39
N TYR A 146 38.01 17.87 -44.09
CA TYR A 146 37.02 18.52 -43.23
C TYR A 146 37.62 19.60 -42.33
N ILE A 147 38.91 19.86 -42.44
CA ILE A 147 39.57 20.98 -41.74
C ILE A 147 39.01 22.28 -42.30
N ASN A 148 38.42 23.08 -41.39
CA ASN A 148 37.84 24.36 -41.73
C ASN A 148 37.87 25.29 -40.50
N THR A 149 38.75 26.30 -40.53
CA THR A 149 38.96 27.24 -39.44
C THR A 149 37.74 28.15 -39.19
N GLU A 150 36.93 28.45 -40.22
CA GLU A 150 35.69 29.23 -40.08
C GLU A 150 34.62 28.44 -39.28
N LYS A 151 34.69 27.11 -39.35
CA LYS A 151 33.82 26.21 -38.57
C LYS A 151 34.51 25.66 -37.32
N GLU A 152 35.63 26.25 -36.93
CA GLU A 152 36.40 25.84 -35.73
C GLU A 152 36.76 24.34 -35.76
N VAL A 153 37.24 23.84 -36.92
CA VAL A 153 37.81 22.49 -37.12
C VAL A 153 39.25 22.70 -37.57
N ASN A 154 40.18 22.68 -36.61
CA ASN A 154 41.54 23.15 -36.86
C ASN A 154 42.55 22.02 -37.12
N SER A 155 42.19 20.76 -36.83
CA SER A 155 43.10 19.62 -37.03
C SER A 155 42.34 18.36 -37.48
N ILE A 156 43.10 17.39 -37.98
CA ILE A 156 42.57 16.05 -38.31
C ILE A 156 41.98 15.37 -37.10
N GLU A 157 42.61 15.51 -35.95
CA GLU A 157 42.16 14.94 -34.68
C GLU A 157 40.83 15.56 -34.23
N GLU A 158 40.66 16.86 -34.30
CA GLU A 158 39.38 17.54 -34.01
C GLU A 158 38.27 17.07 -34.95
N ALA A 159 38.55 16.94 -36.28
CA ALA A 159 37.60 16.44 -37.25
C ALA A 159 37.14 15.00 -36.92
N ILE A 160 38.06 14.12 -36.54
CA ILE A 160 37.75 12.76 -36.13
C ILE A 160 36.94 12.78 -34.85
N ASN A 161 37.31 13.57 -33.82
CA ASN A 161 36.60 13.65 -32.54
C ASN A 161 35.15 14.12 -32.72
N TYR A 162 34.89 15.15 -33.51
CA TYR A 162 33.57 15.57 -33.87
C TYR A 162 32.76 14.49 -34.59
N ALA A 163 33.40 13.74 -35.53
CA ALA A 163 32.72 12.63 -36.20
C ALA A 163 32.38 11.48 -35.20
N LEU A 164 33.27 11.21 -34.23
CA LEU A 164 33.01 10.22 -33.16
C LEU A 164 31.90 10.66 -32.25
N ASP A 165 31.73 11.97 -31.94
CA ASP A 165 30.57 12.48 -31.16
C ASP A 165 29.24 12.16 -31.86
N ILE A 166 29.18 12.23 -33.22
CA ILE A 166 28.02 11.82 -33.99
C ILE A 166 27.79 10.32 -33.89
N ILE A 167 28.83 9.51 -34.01
CA ILE A 167 28.76 8.04 -33.90
C ILE A 167 28.32 7.66 -32.48
N ALA A 168 28.86 8.28 -31.43
CA ALA A 168 28.50 8.04 -30.04
C ALA A 168 27.02 8.31 -29.78
N GLU A 169 26.48 9.37 -30.37
CA GLU A 169 25.03 9.67 -30.27
C GLU A 169 24.19 8.63 -31.01
N ASN A 170 24.60 8.24 -32.24
CA ASN A 170 23.91 7.19 -33.00
C ASN A 170 23.88 5.84 -32.26
N ILE A 171 24.97 5.47 -31.60
CA ILE A 171 25.05 4.27 -30.76
C ILE A 171 24.03 4.41 -29.62
N SER A 172 23.97 5.56 -28.93
CA SER A 172 23.09 5.79 -27.81
C SER A 172 21.60 5.84 -28.19
N ASP A 173 21.29 6.20 -29.43
CA ASP A 173 19.94 6.28 -29.96
C ASP A 173 19.45 4.94 -30.53
N SER A 174 20.33 3.98 -30.70
CA SER A 174 19.97 2.65 -31.19
C SER A 174 19.16 1.88 -30.13
N ALA A 175 17.88 1.68 -30.39
CA ALA A 175 17.00 0.89 -29.53
C ALA A 175 17.56 -0.51 -29.26
N LYS A 176 18.14 -1.16 -30.28
CA LYS A 176 18.78 -2.47 -30.17
C LYS A 176 19.94 -2.52 -29.17
N TYR A 177 20.84 -1.53 -29.22
CA TYR A 177 21.96 -1.49 -28.27
C TYR A 177 21.51 -1.16 -26.86
N ARG A 178 20.57 -0.25 -26.73
CA ARG A 178 19.96 0.10 -25.42
C ARG A 178 19.27 -1.10 -24.78
N GLU A 179 18.45 -1.82 -25.55
CA GLU A 179 17.75 -3.00 -25.07
C GLU A 179 18.74 -4.08 -24.60
N TYR A 180 19.78 -4.36 -25.40
CA TYR A 180 20.81 -5.33 -25.02
C TYR A 180 21.52 -4.94 -23.70
N VAL A 181 21.92 -3.66 -23.59
CA VAL A 181 22.59 -3.16 -22.38
C VAL A 181 21.66 -3.27 -21.18
N LEU A 182 20.39 -2.89 -21.34
CA LEU A 182 19.39 -2.96 -20.27
C LEU A 182 19.17 -4.41 -19.81
N GLU A 183 18.84 -5.31 -20.73
CA GLU A 183 18.54 -6.71 -20.39
C GLU A 183 19.78 -7.43 -19.79
N ASN A 184 20.96 -7.14 -20.34
CA ASN A 184 22.21 -7.70 -19.80
C ASN A 184 22.46 -7.17 -18.37
N THR A 185 22.28 -5.87 -18.14
CA THR A 185 22.47 -5.26 -16.83
C THR A 185 21.43 -5.77 -15.84
N ARG A 186 20.16 -5.94 -16.22
CA ARG A 186 19.12 -6.53 -15.36
C ARG A 186 19.47 -7.96 -14.94
N LYS A 187 20.03 -8.75 -15.86
CA LYS A 187 20.28 -10.17 -15.62
C LYS A 187 21.57 -10.42 -14.84
N PHE A 188 22.64 -9.69 -15.14
CA PHE A 188 23.99 -9.96 -14.64
C PHE A 188 24.59 -8.81 -13.83
N GLY A 189 23.99 -7.62 -13.88
CA GLY A 189 24.48 -6.47 -13.16
C GLY A 189 24.26 -6.58 -11.64
N GLN A 190 25.02 -5.78 -10.91
CA GLN A 190 24.94 -5.66 -9.46
C GLN A 190 24.58 -4.23 -9.07
N ILE A 191 23.73 -4.10 -8.06
CA ILE A 191 23.55 -2.84 -7.35
C ILE A 191 24.56 -2.81 -6.22
N THR A 192 25.33 -1.73 -6.15
CA THR A 192 26.40 -1.57 -5.17
C THR A 192 26.19 -0.29 -4.38
N SER A 193 26.67 -0.26 -3.15
CA SER A 193 26.73 0.97 -2.37
C SER A 193 28.05 1.10 -1.62
N VAL A 194 28.48 2.34 -1.49
CA VAL A 194 29.70 2.72 -0.76
C VAL A 194 29.42 3.89 0.18
N LEU A 195 30.09 3.90 1.33
CA LEU A 195 30.00 4.99 2.32
C LEU A 195 30.47 6.30 1.68
N LYS A 196 29.72 7.38 1.85
CA LYS A 196 30.14 8.73 1.47
C LYS A 196 31.07 9.31 2.55
N LYS A 197 31.95 10.20 2.16
CA LYS A 197 32.76 10.98 3.11
C LYS A 197 31.86 11.75 4.09
N GLY A 198 32.03 11.53 5.40
CA GLY A 198 31.17 12.08 6.44
C GLY A 198 29.79 11.39 6.56
N GLY A 199 29.59 10.25 5.90
CA GLY A 199 28.34 9.50 5.99
C GLY A 199 28.16 8.77 7.31
N GLU A 200 29.25 8.26 7.88
CA GLU A 200 29.20 7.56 9.17
C GLU A 200 28.77 8.48 10.33
N GLU A 201 29.20 9.75 10.30
CA GLU A 201 28.80 10.76 11.29
C GLU A 201 27.30 11.06 11.27
N LYS A 202 26.66 10.86 10.12
CA LYS A 202 25.20 11.05 9.94
C LYS A 202 24.39 9.83 10.38
N ASP A 203 24.97 8.65 10.43
CA ASP A 203 24.35 7.41 10.85
C ASP A 203 24.63 7.12 12.34
N GLU A 204 24.18 8.03 13.22
CA GLU A 204 24.42 8.00 14.67
C GLU A 204 24.12 6.64 15.32
N ASN A 205 23.12 5.93 14.80
CA ASN A 205 22.67 4.63 15.31
C ASN A 205 23.23 3.44 14.53
N SER A 206 24.13 3.67 13.58
CA SER A 206 24.67 2.64 12.68
C SER A 206 23.58 1.80 11.98
N THR A 207 22.47 2.44 11.65
CA THR A 207 21.28 1.81 11.04
C THR A 207 21.58 1.22 9.66
N TYR A 208 22.46 1.91 8.90
CA TYR A 208 22.82 1.54 7.54
C TYR A 208 24.19 0.87 7.41
N LYS A 209 24.79 0.44 8.51
CA LYS A 209 26.15 -0.15 8.54
C LYS A 209 26.33 -1.29 7.54
N ASN A 210 25.29 -2.10 7.35
CA ASN A 210 25.30 -3.22 6.38
C ASN A 210 25.34 -2.76 4.91
N TYR A 211 25.12 -1.48 4.64
CA TYR A 211 25.12 -0.88 3.31
C TYR A 211 26.34 0.05 3.07
N TYR A 212 27.29 0.14 3.99
CA TYR A 212 28.51 0.94 3.80
C TYR A 212 29.42 0.40 2.74
N GLU A 213 29.46 -0.93 2.60
CA GLU A 213 30.09 -1.68 1.50
C GLU A 213 29.17 -2.84 1.16
N PHE A 214 28.35 -2.66 0.13
CA PHE A 214 27.30 -3.61 -0.21
C PHE A 214 27.28 -3.87 -1.70
N GLY A 215 27.00 -5.11 -2.08
CA GLY A 215 26.82 -5.52 -3.46
C GLY A 215 25.88 -6.71 -3.56
N GLU A 216 24.86 -6.61 -4.42
CA GLU A 216 23.92 -7.70 -4.66
C GLU A 216 23.46 -7.69 -6.11
N GLN A 217 23.20 -8.86 -6.68
CA GLN A 217 22.73 -9.02 -8.05
C GLN A 217 21.33 -8.39 -8.20
N ILE A 218 21.14 -7.55 -9.23
CA ILE A 218 19.88 -6.82 -9.48
C ILE A 218 18.69 -7.76 -9.56
N SER A 219 18.85 -8.94 -10.18
CA SER A 219 17.79 -9.92 -10.34
C SER A 219 17.37 -10.63 -9.04
N LYS A 220 18.14 -10.49 -7.96
CA LYS A 220 17.91 -11.20 -6.67
C LYS A 220 17.61 -10.29 -5.50
N ILE A 221 17.90 -8.99 -5.62
CA ILE A 221 17.77 -8.06 -4.50
C ILE A 221 16.32 -7.96 -3.99
N ALA A 222 16.18 -8.04 -2.66
CA ALA A 222 14.88 -7.94 -2.01
C ALA A 222 14.38 -6.48 -1.96
N SER A 223 13.07 -6.29 -2.07
CA SER A 223 12.40 -4.98 -2.14
C SER A 223 12.72 -4.08 -0.93
N HIS A 224 12.75 -4.62 0.30
CA HIS A 224 13.09 -3.83 1.50
C HIS A 224 14.52 -3.29 1.47
N ARG A 225 15.48 -3.99 0.83
CA ARG A 225 16.86 -3.50 0.67
C ARG A 225 16.93 -2.34 -0.31
N ILE A 226 16.13 -2.35 -1.36
CA ILE A 226 16.01 -1.22 -2.30
C ILE A 226 15.52 0.04 -1.56
N LEU A 227 14.49 -0.09 -0.74
CA LEU A 227 13.98 1.05 0.05
C LEU A 227 15.02 1.53 1.07
N ALA A 228 15.74 0.62 1.74
CA ALA A 228 16.81 0.97 2.65
C ALA A 228 17.96 1.72 1.94
N LEU A 229 18.40 1.25 0.78
CA LEU A 229 19.43 1.89 -0.05
C LEU A 229 18.99 3.28 -0.50
N ASN A 230 17.75 3.42 -0.98
CA ASN A 230 17.20 4.70 -1.40
C ASN A 230 17.13 5.72 -0.26
N ARG A 231 16.71 5.28 0.95
CA ARG A 231 16.68 6.14 2.14
C ARG A 231 18.09 6.57 2.56
N ALA A 232 19.01 5.63 2.70
CA ALA A 232 20.39 5.92 3.10
C ALA A 232 21.10 6.87 2.11
N GLU A 233 20.83 6.72 0.79
CA GLU A 233 21.35 7.64 -0.22
C GLU A 233 20.72 9.03 -0.13
N LYS A 234 19.40 9.12 0.10
CA LYS A 234 18.67 10.38 0.32
C LYS A 234 19.17 11.13 1.55
N GLU A 235 19.49 10.41 2.62
CA GLU A 235 20.08 10.96 3.85
C GLU A 235 21.56 11.35 3.67
N GLY A 236 22.16 10.98 2.55
CA GLY A 236 23.53 11.33 2.19
C GLY A 236 24.59 10.50 2.91
N ILE A 237 24.24 9.32 3.41
CA ILE A 237 25.10 8.37 4.11
C ILE A 237 25.92 7.55 3.12
N ILE A 238 25.27 6.97 2.11
CA ILE A 238 25.90 6.14 1.09
C ILE A 238 25.72 6.73 -0.32
N ARG A 239 26.47 6.20 -1.25
CA ARG A 239 26.27 6.37 -2.71
C ARG A 239 25.92 5.03 -3.31
N VAL A 240 24.83 4.99 -4.06
CA VAL A 240 24.36 3.78 -4.76
C VAL A 240 24.71 3.87 -6.24
N SER A 241 25.17 2.77 -6.84
CA SER A 241 25.49 2.66 -8.27
C SER A 241 25.16 1.27 -8.81
N ILE A 242 25.09 1.18 -10.14
CA ILE A 242 24.91 -0.10 -10.84
C ILE A 242 26.21 -0.44 -11.55
N GLU A 243 26.72 -1.62 -11.26
CA GLU A 243 27.90 -2.17 -11.90
C GLU A 243 27.53 -3.30 -12.88
N ASN A 244 28.26 -3.37 -13.97
CA ASN A 244 28.07 -4.36 -15.01
C ASN A 244 29.44 -4.73 -15.69
N ASP A 245 29.45 -5.78 -16.48
CA ASP A 245 30.57 -6.20 -17.29
C ASP A 245 30.68 -5.28 -18.50
N LYS A 246 31.50 -4.22 -18.38
CA LYS A 246 31.69 -3.20 -19.40
C LYS A 246 32.29 -3.80 -20.68
N ASP A 247 33.26 -4.68 -20.55
CA ASP A 247 33.95 -5.26 -21.69
C ASP A 247 33.02 -6.10 -22.55
N ARG A 248 32.18 -6.88 -21.94
CA ARG A 248 31.14 -7.66 -22.62
C ARG A 248 30.17 -6.76 -23.38
N LEU A 249 29.74 -5.68 -22.78
CA LEU A 249 28.79 -4.74 -23.40
C LEU A 249 29.42 -3.96 -24.55
N HIS A 250 30.65 -3.45 -24.38
CA HIS A 250 31.40 -2.75 -25.42
C HIS A 250 31.67 -3.65 -26.61
N ASN A 251 32.14 -4.90 -26.37
CA ASN A 251 32.40 -5.87 -27.41
C ASN A 251 31.15 -6.25 -28.22
N TYR A 252 29.98 -6.31 -27.59
CA TYR A 252 28.71 -6.53 -28.30
C TYR A 252 28.42 -5.42 -29.30
N ILE A 253 28.56 -4.15 -28.86
CA ILE A 253 28.33 -2.99 -29.73
C ILE A 253 29.38 -2.95 -30.86
N LEU A 254 30.66 -3.19 -30.53
CA LEU A 254 31.75 -3.23 -31.53
C LEU A 254 31.45 -4.26 -32.63
N ARG A 255 31.07 -5.48 -32.24
CA ARG A 255 30.70 -6.54 -33.21
C ARG A 255 29.52 -6.11 -34.09
N GLY A 256 28.57 -5.39 -33.54
CA GLY A 256 27.45 -4.83 -34.30
C GLY A 256 27.89 -3.78 -35.33
N LEU A 257 28.74 -2.85 -34.93
CA LEU A 257 29.30 -1.81 -35.83
C LEU A 257 30.23 -2.36 -36.90
N THR A 258 31.10 -3.30 -36.54
CA THR A 258 32.10 -3.88 -37.45
C THR A 258 31.59 -5.08 -38.24
N LYS A 259 30.34 -5.54 -38.00
CA LYS A 259 29.79 -6.77 -38.60
C LYS A 259 30.70 -7.98 -38.36
N ASN A 260 31.27 -8.09 -37.18
CA ASN A 260 32.24 -9.11 -36.74
C ASN A 260 33.57 -9.10 -37.54
N ARG A 261 33.92 -8.01 -38.20
CA ARG A 261 35.19 -7.88 -38.91
C ARG A 261 36.22 -7.21 -38.01
N GLN A 262 37.46 -7.68 -38.09
CA GLN A 262 38.57 -6.99 -37.48
C GLN A 262 39.03 -5.87 -38.43
N THR A 263 39.12 -4.67 -37.89
CA THR A 263 39.40 -3.46 -38.67
C THR A 263 40.56 -2.67 -38.06
N ALA A 264 41.23 -1.85 -38.84
CA ALA A 264 42.33 -1.00 -38.38
C ALA A 264 41.92 0.06 -37.37
N ILE A 265 40.59 0.32 -37.26
CA ILE A 265 40.01 1.37 -36.37
C ILE A 265 39.27 0.79 -35.19
N ASN A 266 39.46 -0.49 -34.86
CA ASN A 266 38.72 -1.11 -33.73
C ASN A 266 38.97 -0.39 -32.38
N GLU A 267 40.21 0.02 -32.10
CA GLU A 267 40.55 0.77 -30.90
C GLU A 267 39.81 2.10 -30.85
N LEU A 268 39.81 2.86 -31.92
CA LEU A 268 39.11 4.13 -32.05
C LEU A 268 37.59 3.95 -31.85
N LEU A 269 37.02 2.88 -32.41
CA LEU A 269 35.60 2.57 -32.19
C LEU A 269 35.30 2.13 -30.74
N LEU A 270 36.22 1.40 -30.09
CA LEU A 270 36.06 1.04 -28.66
C LEU A 270 36.09 2.27 -27.76
N GLU A 271 36.96 3.24 -28.02
CA GLU A 271 36.98 4.52 -27.29
C GLU A 271 35.69 5.29 -27.50
N CYS A 272 35.19 5.36 -28.73
CA CYS A 272 33.88 5.98 -29.04
C CYS A 272 32.72 5.29 -28.33
N ILE A 273 32.72 3.94 -28.33
CA ILE A 273 31.71 3.15 -27.60
C ILE A 273 31.80 3.43 -26.09
N ALA A 274 33.00 3.45 -25.52
CA ALA A 274 33.20 3.73 -24.10
C ALA A 274 32.69 5.12 -23.70
N ASP A 275 32.96 6.14 -24.54
CA ASP A 275 32.37 7.50 -24.32
C ASP A 275 30.82 7.49 -24.41
N SER A 276 30.31 6.87 -25.49
CA SER A 276 28.83 6.74 -25.64
C SER A 276 28.19 6.05 -24.44
N MET A 277 28.78 4.93 -24.01
CA MET A 277 28.28 4.17 -22.86
C MET A 277 28.34 5.01 -21.56
N LYS A 278 29.51 5.59 -21.25
CA LYS A 278 29.74 6.36 -20.03
C LYS A 278 28.84 7.61 -19.92
N ARG A 279 28.74 8.36 -21.01
CA ARG A 279 28.12 9.67 -21.05
C ARG A 279 26.61 9.62 -21.34
N LEU A 280 26.15 8.68 -22.16
CA LEU A 280 24.79 8.68 -22.71
C LEU A 280 23.97 7.45 -22.28
N ILE A 281 24.52 6.24 -22.34
CA ILE A 281 23.76 5.01 -22.11
C ILE A 281 23.69 4.65 -20.63
N TYR A 282 24.82 4.47 -19.94
CA TYR A 282 24.83 4.02 -18.53
C TYR A 282 24.00 4.92 -17.60
N PRO A 283 24.09 6.26 -17.63
CA PRO A 283 23.31 7.09 -16.73
C PRO A 283 21.80 6.98 -16.96
N SER A 284 21.40 6.66 -18.19
CA SER A 284 20.01 6.48 -18.57
C SER A 284 19.48 5.11 -18.15
N ILE A 285 20.26 4.05 -18.37
CA ILE A 285 19.92 2.68 -17.99
C ILE A 285 19.92 2.51 -16.47
N GLU A 286 20.88 3.11 -15.78
CA GLU A 286 20.91 3.10 -14.31
C GLU A 286 19.66 3.74 -13.72
N ARG A 287 19.26 4.92 -14.22
CA ARG A 287 18.01 5.57 -13.79
C ARG A 287 16.77 4.71 -14.05
N GLU A 288 16.71 4.06 -15.23
CA GLU A 288 15.61 3.18 -15.59
C GLU A 288 15.54 1.98 -14.64
N ILE A 289 16.65 1.28 -14.45
CA ILE A 289 16.71 0.09 -13.57
C ILE A 289 16.38 0.49 -12.12
N ARG A 290 16.96 1.58 -11.62
CA ARG A 290 16.67 2.05 -10.26
C ARG A 290 15.21 2.46 -10.09
N SER A 291 14.61 3.10 -11.10
CA SER A 291 13.19 3.45 -11.11
C SER A 291 12.31 2.20 -11.08
N ASP A 292 12.63 1.21 -11.91
CA ASP A 292 11.88 -0.06 -11.95
C ASP A 292 11.98 -0.83 -10.63
N LEU A 293 13.19 -0.91 -10.05
CA LEU A 293 13.41 -1.55 -8.77
C LEU A 293 12.66 -0.83 -7.64
N THR A 294 12.68 0.50 -7.64
CA THR A 294 11.96 1.30 -6.64
C THR A 294 10.45 1.10 -6.78
N LYS A 295 9.92 1.19 -8.01
CA LYS A 295 8.50 0.95 -8.26
C LYS A 295 8.05 -0.42 -7.79
N LYS A 296 8.81 -1.47 -8.12
CA LYS A 296 8.53 -2.82 -7.66
C LYS A 296 8.59 -2.92 -6.13
N ALA A 297 9.59 -2.30 -5.51
CA ALA A 297 9.73 -2.30 -4.05
C ALA A 297 8.58 -1.57 -3.34
N GLU A 298 8.09 -0.48 -3.93
CA GLU A 298 6.90 0.24 -3.46
C GLU A 298 5.65 -0.63 -3.60
N GLU A 299 5.42 -1.26 -4.75
CA GLU A 299 4.29 -2.15 -4.99
C GLU A 299 4.28 -3.33 -4.01
N ASP A 300 5.39 -4.04 -3.85
CA ASP A 300 5.52 -5.16 -2.91
C ASP A 300 5.28 -4.74 -1.44
N SER A 301 5.74 -3.55 -1.06
CA SER A 301 5.57 -3.03 0.30
C SER A 301 4.15 -2.59 0.58
N VAL A 302 3.50 -1.94 -0.39
CA VAL A 302 2.12 -1.45 -0.24
C VAL A 302 1.14 -2.61 -0.12
N VAL A 303 1.38 -3.76 -0.75
CA VAL A 303 0.57 -4.98 -0.52
C VAL A 303 0.58 -5.36 0.96
N ILE A 304 1.76 -5.36 1.59
CA ILE A 304 1.89 -5.68 3.02
C ILE A 304 1.21 -4.60 3.89
N PHE A 305 1.43 -3.33 3.57
CA PHE A 305 0.81 -2.21 4.32
C PHE A 305 -0.71 -2.24 4.21
N SER A 306 -1.24 -2.56 3.04
CA SER A 306 -2.66 -2.71 2.78
C SER A 306 -3.26 -3.82 3.64
N GLU A 307 -2.61 -4.98 3.71
CA GLU A 307 -3.09 -6.09 4.53
C GLU A 307 -2.97 -5.76 6.03
N ASN A 308 -1.87 -5.14 6.47
CA ASN A 308 -1.71 -4.68 7.85
C ASN A 308 -2.81 -3.68 8.24
N LEU A 309 -3.11 -2.71 7.37
CA LEU A 309 -4.18 -1.73 7.61
C LEU A 309 -5.55 -2.42 7.66
N LYS A 310 -5.84 -3.30 6.71
CA LYS A 310 -7.09 -4.06 6.67
C LYS A 310 -7.31 -4.84 7.96
N GLN A 311 -6.28 -5.54 8.47
CA GLN A 311 -6.38 -6.29 9.71
C GLN A 311 -6.61 -5.37 10.91
N LEU A 312 -5.99 -4.19 10.98
CA LEU A 312 -6.25 -3.20 12.03
C LEU A 312 -7.71 -2.70 11.99
N LEU A 313 -8.24 -2.40 10.81
CA LEU A 313 -9.61 -1.92 10.63
C LEU A 313 -10.65 -3.00 10.92
N MET A 314 -10.33 -4.25 10.59
CA MET A 314 -11.23 -5.40 10.73
C MET A 314 -11.12 -6.11 12.09
N GLN A 315 -10.35 -5.59 13.03
CA GLN A 315 -10.32 -6.12 14.40
C GLN A 315 -11.72 -6.14 15.02
N SER A 316 -12.02 -7.25 15.74
CA SER A 316 -13.29 -7.42 16.41
C SER A 316 -13.50 -6.33 17.47
N PRO A 317 -14.62 -5.59 17.43
CA PRO A 317 -14.92 -4.56 18.41
C PRO A 317 -15.27 -5.16 19.78
N LEU A 318 -14.85 -4.51 20.86
CA LEU A 318 -15.25 -4.85 22.22
C LEU A 318 -16.45 -4.00 22.65
N LYS A 319 -17.65 -4.41 22.24
CA LYS A 319 -18.92 -3.71 22.53
C LYS A 319 -19.28 -3.79 24.02
N ASN A 320 -20.13 -2.87 24.48
CA ASN A 320 -20.73 -2.85 25.82
C ASN A 320 -19.71 -2.82 26.98
N LYS A 321 -18.59 -2.11 26.79
CA LYS A 321 -17.58 -1.91 27.82
C LYS A 321 -17.38 -0.44 28.10
N LYS A 322 -17.34 -0.07 29.38
CA LYS A 322 -16.90 1.24 29.84
C LYS A 322 -15.36 1.21 29.92
N VAL A 323 -14.70 2.06 29.16
CA VAL A 323 -13.25 1.99 28.94
C VAL A 323 -12.55 3.21 29.51
N LEU A 324 -11.48 2.97 30.27
CA LEU A 324 -10.51 3.98 30.67
C LEU A 324 -9.34 3.97 29.68
N GLY A 325 -9.21 5.01 28.83
CA GLY A 325 -8.06 5.23 27.97
C GLY A 325 -6.96 5.99 28.68
N ILE A 326 -5.71 5.53 28.55
CA ILE A 326 -4.54 6.15 29.16
C ILE A 326 -3.49 6.43 28.06
N VAL A 327 -3.08 7.69 27.93
CA VAL A 327 -1.91 8.11 27.15
C VAL A 327 -0.72 8.23 28.09
N PRO A 328 0.27 7.34 28.01
CA PRO A 328 1.43 7.34 28.89
C PRO A 328 2.36 8.53 28.61
N ALA A 329 2.93 9.12 29.68
CA ALA A 329 3.95 10.15 29.55
C ALA A 329 4.77 10.30 30.84
N PHE A 330 6.08 10.65 30.73
CA PHE A 330 6.93 10.87 31.88
C PHE A 330 6.76 12.28 32.49
N ARG A 331 6.95 13.33 31.69
CA ARG A 331 7.03 14.71 32.19
C ARG A 331 5.68 15.38 32.31
N THR A 332 4.82 15.23 31.31
CA THR A 332 3.53 15.93 31.21
C THR A 332 2.42 15.22 31.98
N GLY A 333 2.70 14.06 32.59
CA GLY A 333 1.74 13.21 33.29
C GLY A 333 0.89 12.37 32.33
N CYS A 334 0.42 11.22 32.79
CA CYS A 334 -0.45 10.34 32.03
C CYS A 334 -1.85 10.93 31.95
N LYS A 335 -2.37 11.14 30.73
CA LYS A 335 -3.71 11.64 30.51
C LYS A 335 -4.68 10.45 30.45
N MET A 336 -5.74 10.57 31.17
CA MET A 336 -6.78 9.54 31.27
C MET A 336 -8.12 10.11 30.83
N ALA A 337 -8.86 9.33 30.07
CA ALA A 337 -10.24 9.65 29.68
C ALA A 337 -11.13 8.41 29.77
N ILE A 338 -12.33 8.57 30.27
CA ILE A 338 -13.33 7.51 30.34
C ILE A 338 -14.36 7.71 29.26
N VAL A 339 -14.71 6.64 28.58
CA VAL A 339 -15.83 6.59 27.65
C VAL A 339 -16.86 5.56 28.13
N ASP A 340 -18.13 5.84 27.86
CA ASP A 340 -19.24 4.91 28.14
C ASP A 340 -19.25 3.74 27.14
N GLU A 341 -20.24 2.87 27.24
CA GLU A 341 -20.44 1.70 26.38
C GLU A 341 -20.69 2.05 24.90
N TYR A 342 -21.02 3.31 24.62
CA TYR A 342 -21.30 3.85 23.28
C TYR A 342 -20.17 4.75 22.75
N GLY A 343 -19.06 4.89 23.50
CA GLY A 343 -17.93 5.74 23.13
C GLY A 343 -18.11 7.23 23.46
N ASN A 344 -19.16 7.62 24.21
CA ASN A 344 -19.34 8.99 24.67
C ASN A 344 -18.39 9.28 25.82
N PHE A 345 -17.80 10.48 25.82
CA PHE A 345 -16.92 10.94 26.89
C PHE A 345 -17.68 11.11 28.19
N ILE A 346 -17.12 10.61 29.32
CA ILE A 346 -17.70 10.73 30.67
C ILE A 346 -16.87 11.69 31.52
N ASP A 347 -15.58 11.41 31.72
CA ASP A 347 -14.73 12.15 32.64
C ASP A 347 -13.25 12.04 32.22
N LYS A 348 -12.40 12.96 32.66
CA LYS A 348 -10.96 12.95 32.39
C LYS A 348 -10.16 13.31 33.63
N MET A 349 -8.90 12.83 33.67
CA MET A 349 -7.97 13.10 34.75
C MET A 349 -6.52 13.05 34.25
N VAL A 350 -5.63 13.73 34.95
CA VAL A 350 -4.17 13.63 34.73
C VAL A 350 -3.51 13.14 36.01
N ILE A 351 -2.68 12.10 35.89
CA ILE A 351 -1.87 11.58 36.98
C ILE A 351 -0.38 11.64 36.64
N TYR A 352 0.46 11.66 37.67
CA TYR A 352 1.92 11.76 37.54
C TYR A 352 2.62 10.58 38.22
N PRO A 353 2.49 9.36 37.66
CA PRO A 353 2.98 8.14 38.32
C PRO A 353 4.48 7.92 38.19
N HIS A 354 5.18 8.66 37.31
CA HIS A 354 6.58 8.40 36.95
C HIS A 354 7.52 9.56 37.30
N LYS A 355 8.81 9.26 37.48
CA LYS A 355 9.84 10.29 37.52
C LYS A 355 9.78 11.16 36.23
N PRO A 356 9.99 12.50 36.32
CA PRO A 356 10.58 13.27 37.42
C PRO A 356 9.59 13.78 38.48
N ALA A 357 8.33 13.28 38.52
CA ALA A 357 7.38 13.67 39.55
C ALA A 357 7.89 13.31 40.97
N SER A 358 7.58 14.14 41.97
CA SER A 358 7.95 13.88 43.36
C SER A 358 7.22 12.64 43.90
N ALA A 359 7.78 12.01 44.94
CA ALA A 359 7.20 10.84 45.59
C ALA A 359 5.76 11.08 46.06
N ASP A 360 5.46 12.28 46.60
CA ASP A 360 4.09 12.66 47.02
C ASP A 360 3.11 12.67 45.85
N LYS A 361 3.53 13.20 44.69
CA LYS A 361 2.71 13.18 43.46
C LYS A 361 2.49 11.77 42.95
N GLN A 362 3.50 10.91 43.01
CA GLN A 362 3.38 9.50 42.60
C GLN A 362 2.41 8.75 43.54
N GLU A 363 2.52 8.95 44.84
CA GLU A 363 1.62 8.34 45.84
C GLU A 363 0.16 8.86 45.71
N LYS A 364 0.01 10.17 45.46
CA LYS A 364 -1.29 10.75 45.14
C LYS A 364 -1.91 10.11 43.87
N SER A 365 -1.08 9.89 42.83
CA SER A 365 -1.52 9.28 41.58
C SER A 365 -2.09 7.87 41.77
N LYS A 366 -1.57 7.09 42.69
CA LYS A 366 -2.11 5.77 43.06
C LYS A 366 -3.55 5.89 43.58
N LYS A 367 -3.73 6.76 44.58
CA LYS A 367 -5.05 6.99 45.20
C LYS A 367 -6.05 7.54 44.19
N ASP A 368 -5.62 8.48 43.38
CA ASP A 368 -6.47 9.12 42.36
C ASP A 368 -6.90 8.10 41.30
N LEU A 369 -6.01 7.22 40.82
CA LEU A 369 -6.34 6.16 39.87
C LEU A 369 -7.45 5.23 40.40
N ILE A 370 -7.25 4.69 41.61
CA ILE A 370 -8.22 3.73 42.21
C ILE A 370 -9.56 4.41 42.48
N LYS A 371 -9.54 5.65 42.99
CA LYS A 371 -10.76 6.44 43.20
C LYS A 371 -11.51 6.70 41.90
N PHE A 372 -10.77 7.00 40.81
CA PHE A 372 -11.36 7.27 39.51
C PHE A 372 -11.99 6.03 38.89
N ILE A 373 -11.31 4.88 38.99
CA ILE A 373 -11.82 3.58 38.54
C ILE A 373 -13.11 3.20 39.27
N ASN A 374 -13.11 3.29 40.62
CA ASN A 374 -14.27 2.92 41.44
C ASN A 374 -15.46 3.86 41.24
N LYS A 375 -15.21 5.19 41.14
CA LYS A 375 -16.24 6.19 40.90
C LYS A 375 -17.04 5.89 39.62
N HIS A 376 -16.40 5.39 38.58
CA HIS A 376 -17.03 5.23 37.27
C HIS A 376 -17.34 3.77 36.90
N ASN A 377 -17.02 2.78 37.75
CA ASN A 377 -17.24 1.36 37.48
C ASN A 377 -16.61 0.90 36.17
N ILE A 378 -15.30 1.10 36.02
CA ILE A 378 -14.55 0.78 34.80
C ILE A 378 -14.47 -0.74 34.60
N ASN A 379 -14.72 -1.20 33.36
CA ASN A 379 -14.68 -2.61 32.98
C ASN A 379 -13.39 -3.01 32.25
N LEU A 380 -12.69 -2.04 31.65
CA LEU A 380 -11.51 -2.29 30.81
C LEU A 380 -10.60 -1.06 30.82
N ILE A 381 -9.29 -1.29 30.82
CA ILE A 381 -8.27 -0.25 30.72
C ILE A 381 -7.53 -0.40 29.41
N ALA A 382 -7.49 0.65 28.59
CA ALA A 382 -6.76 0.75 27.34
C ALA A 382 -5.53 1.65 27.54
N ILE A 383 -4.32 1.11 27.40
CA ILE A 383 -3.06 1.85 27.59
C ILE A 383 -2.38 2.01 26.24
N GLY A 384 -2.08 3.24 25.84
CA GLY A 384 -1.32 3.52 24.61
C GLY A 384 0.08 2.90 24.64
N ASN A 385 0.60 2.50 23.49
CA ASN A 385 1.91 1.82 23.37
C ASN A 385 3.10 2.78 23.16
N GLY A 386 2.93 4.08 23.40
CA GLY A 386 3.99 5.07 23.25
C GLY A 386 5.00 5.13 24.38
N THR A 387 5.65 6.30 24.50
CA THR A 387 6.65 6.55 25.55
C THR A 387 6.05 6.34 26.95
N ALA A 388 6.78 5.67 27.86
CA ALA A 388 6.34 5.31 29.22
C ALA A 388 5.18 4.28 29.28
N SER A 389 4.87 3.58 28.20
CA SER A 389 3.78 2.59 28.17
C SER A 389 3.97 1.49 29.21
N ARG A 390 5.17 0.92 29.32
CA ARG A 390 5.49 -0.19 30.24
C ARG A 390 5.52 0.23 31.70
N GLU A 391 6.06 1.41 31.95
CA GLU A 391 6.06 1.97 33.31
C GLU A 391 4.61 2.25 33.73
N THR A 392 3.78 2.72 32.82
CA THR A 392 2.34 2.95 33.09
C THR A 392 1.58 1.64 33.26
N GLU A 393 1.85 0.61 32.42
CA GLU A 393 1.31 -0.74 32.55
C GLU A 393 1.64 -1.30 33.94
N LYS A 394 2.92 -1.28 34.34
CA LYS A 394 3.38 -1.73 35.64
C LYS A 394 2.65 -0.99 36.78
N PHE A 395 2.62 0.34 36.70
CA PHE A 395 1.92 1.17 37.69
C PHE A 395 0.44 0.80 37.81
N VAL A 396 -0.28 0.63 36.72
CA VAL A 396 -1.70 0.28 36.73
C VAL A 396 -1.92 -1.09 37.35
N VAL A 397 -1.18 -2.11 36.91
CA VAL A 397 -1.36 -3.50 37.37
C VAL A 397 -1.02 -3.67 38.84
N GLU A 398 0.09 -3.09 39.34
CA GLU A 398 0.47 -3.15 40.74
C GLU A 398 -0.61 -2.51 41.63
N ASN A 399 -1.14 -1.35 41.24
CA ASN A 399 -2.17 -0.67 42.02
C ASN A 399 -3.53 -1.37 41.98
N LEU A 400 -3.90 -2.01 40.86
CA LEU A 400 -5.11 -2.84 40.79
C LEU A 400 -5.00 -4.05 41.71
N LYS A 401 -3.83 -4.72 41.75
CA LYS A 401 -3.55 -5.85 42.64
C LYS A 401 -3.61 -5.45 44.11
N GLU A 402 -2.96 -4.33 44.48
CA GLU A 402 -2.99 -3.78 45.84
C GLU A 402 -4.43 -3.45 46.29
N ALA A 403 -5.25 -2.94 45.38
CA ALA A 403 -6.67 -2.60 45.64
C ALA A 403 -7.63 -3.79 45.57
N GLY A 404 -7.14 -4.99 45.18
CA GLY A 404 -8.00 -6.20 45.02
C GLY A 404 -8.97 -6.10 43.84
N LEU A 405 -8.71 -5.22 42.85
CA LEU A 405 -9.57 -5.02 41.70
C LEU A 405 -9.16 -5.96 40.55
N LYS A 406 -10.14 -6.72 40.03
CA LYS A 406 -9.95 -7.59 38.87
C LYS A 406 -10.50 -6.88 37.62
N ILE A 407 -9.67 -6.08 36.99
CA ILE A 407 -10.00 -5.34 35.75
C ILE A 407 -8.98 -5.72 34.70
N ASP A 408 -9.45 -6.16 33.55
CA ASP A 408 -8.59 -6.47 32.43
C ASP A 408 -8.00 -5.19 31.80
N TYR A 409 -6.82 -5.30 31.23
CA TYR A 409 -6.22 -4.23 30.47
C TYR A 409 -5.70 -4.70 29.13
N VAL A 410 -5.47 -3.77 28.24
CA VAL A 410 -4.93 -4.02 26.91
C VAL A 410 -4.00 -2.88 26.48
N ILE A 411 -2.89 -3.23 25.82
CA ILE A 411 -2.03 -2.26 25.19
C ILE A 411 -2.56 -1.97 23.79
N VAL A 412 -2.86 -0.70 23.53
CA VAL A 412 -3.46 -0.24 22.28
C VAL A 412 -2.42 0.48 21.44
N ASN A 413 -2.35 0.16 20.16
CA ASN A 413 -1.49 0.88 19.23
C ASN A 413 -2.00 2.33 19.08
N GLU A 414 -1.16 3.31 19.44
CA GLU A 414 -1.48 4.74 19.34
C GLU A 414 -1.04 5.39 18.03
N ALA A 415 -0.57 4.60 17.04
CA ALA A 415 -0.18 5.14 15.74
C ALA A 415 -1.27 6.03 15.15
N GLY A 416 -0.89 7.23 14.69
CA GLY A 416 -1.80 8.23 14.17
C GLY A 416 -2.67 8.95 15.23
N ALA A 417 -2.66 8.58 16.52
CA ALA A 417 -3.45 9.26 17.54
C ALA A 417 -3.06 10.74 17.71
N SER A 418 -1.79 11.07 17.58
CA SER A 418 -1.30 12.45 17.58
C SER A 418 -1.77 13.25 16.35
N VAL A 419 -1.88 12.60 15.20
CA VAL A 419 -2.41 13.22 13.97
C VAL A 419 -3.90 13.50 14.13
N TYR A 420 -4.68 12.53 14.62
CA TYR A 420 -6.09 12.73 14.94
C TYR A 420 -6.29 13.87 15.93
N SER A 421 -5.61 13.84 17.07
CA SER A 421 -5.83 14.80 18.15
C SER A 421 -5.49 16.26 17.79
N ALA A 422 -4.60 16.45 16.81
CA ALA A 422 -4.28 17.76 16.23
C ALA A 422 -5.20 18.15 15.04
N SER A 423 -6.03 17.25 14.54
CA SER A 423 -6.90 17.48 13.37
C SER A 423 -8.06 18.42 13.66
N GLU A 424 -8.68 18.95 12.59
CA GLU A 424 -9.90 19.73 12.64
C GLU A 424 -11.05 18.90 13.23
N VAL A 425 -11.19 17.64 12.82
CA VAL A 425 -12.21 16.70 13.30
C VAL A 425 -12.16 16.56 14.82
N ALA A 426 -10.96 16.40 15.40
CA ALA A 426 -10.81 16.26 16.84
C ALA A 426 -11.09 17.57 17.60
N ARG A 427 -10.78 18.73 16.98
CA ARG A 427 -11.10 20.05 17.55
C ARG A 427 -12.61 20.34 17.54
N GLU A 428 -13.28 19.96 16.45
CA GLU A 428 -14.75 20.06 16.39
C GLU A 428 -15.44 19.14 17.41
N GLU A 429 -14.90 17.92 17.60
CA GLU A 429 -15.46 16.92 18.52
C GLU A 429 -15.22 17.29 20.00
N PHE A 430 -14.04 17.84 20.32
CA PHE A 430 -13.63 18.23 21.67
C PHE A 430 -12.92 19.59 21.67
N PRO A 431 -13.65 20.71 21.53
CA PRO A 431 -13.04 22.04 21.43
C PRO A 431 -12.22 22.43 22.66
N ASP A 432 -12.68 22.05 23.85
CA ASP A 432 -12.08 22.43 25.15
C ASP A 432 -10.96 21.48 25.62
N PHE A 433 -10.63 20.43 24.85
CA PHE A 433 -9.60 19.48 25.22
C PHE A 433 -8.25 19.86 24.60
N ASN A 434 -7.17 19.56 25.31
CA ASN A 434 -5.84 19.59 24.72
C ASN A 434 -5.59 18.35 23.83
N VAL A 435 -4.48 18.37 23.10
CA VAL A 435 -4.12 17.31 22.15
C VAL A 435 -4.02 15.93 22.84
N GLU A 436 -3.40 15.87 24.01
CA GLU A 436 -3.17 14.61 24.72
C GLU A 436 -4.47 14.05 25.34
N GLU A 437 -5.39 14.91 25.76
CA GLU A 437 -6.70 14.51 26.26
C GLU A 437 -7.59 13.92 25.14
N ARG A 438 -7.55 14.53 23.94
CA ARG A 438 -8.22 13.98 22.75
C ARG A 438 -7.64 12.61 22.38
N SER A 439 -6.31 12.45 22.48
CA SER A 439 -5.66 11.16 22.27
C SER A 439 -6.14 10.09 23.26
N ALA A 440 -6.35 10.44 24.55
CA ALA A 440 -6.82 9.49 25.55
C ALA A 440 -8.24 8.97 25.24
N VAL A 441 -9.13 9.85 24.78
CA VAL A 441 -10.47 9.45 24.29
C VAL A 441 -10.34 8.52 23.08
N SER A 442 -9.48 8.87 22.13
CA SER A 442 -9.26 8.04 20.94
C SER A 442 -8.74 6.65 21.28
N ILE A 443 -7.78 6.53 22.21
CA ILE A 443 -7.25 5.24 22.68
C ILE A 443 -8.35 4.38 23.29
N ALA A 444 -9.26 4.95 24.10
CA ALA A 444 -10.39 4.23 24.67
C ALA A 444 -11.35 3.72 23.57
N ARG A 445 -11.68 4.57 22.61
CA ARG A 445 -12.60 4.25 21.51
C ARG A 445 -12.04 3.24 20.51
N ARG A 446 -10.71 3.22 20.30
CA ARG A 446 -10.06 2.26 19.39
C ARG A 446 -10.28 0.81 19.78
N ILE A 447 -10.46 0.53 21.07
CA ILE A 447 -10.75 -0.84 21.51
C ILE A 447 -12.24 -1.17 21.42
N GLN A 448 -13.12 -0.17 21.55
CA GLN A 448 -14.55 -0.37 21.40
C GLN A 448 -14.96 -0.58 19.94
N ASP A 449 -14.46 0.26 19.02
CA ASP A 449 -14.67 0.15 17.58
C ASP A 449 -13.46 0.70 16.81
N PRO A 450 -12.49 -0.17 16.45
CA PRO A 450 -11.29 0.23 15.73
C PRO A 450 -11.59 0.92 14.40
N LEU A 451 -12.52 0.40 13.62
CA LEU A 451 -12.87 0.96 12.31
C LEU A 451 -13.40 2.39 12.44
N SER A 452 -14.40 2.61 13.28
CA SER A 452 -15.05 3.91 13.46
C SER A 452 -14.08 5.00 13.94
N GLU A 453 -13.05 4.62 14.69
CA GLU A 453 -12.07 5.56 15.20
C GLU A 453 -10.88 5.78 14.21
N LEU A 454 -10.36 4.71 13.62
CA LEU A 454 -9.21 4.81 12.72
C LEU A 454 -9.52 5.55 11.40
N VAL A 455 -10.74 5.49 10.90
CA VAL A 455 -11.16 6.25 9.70
C VAL A 455 -11.13 7.78 9.88
N LYS A 456 -11.01 8.28 11.10
CA LYS A 456 -10.81 9.71 11.40
C LYS A 456 -9.38 10.17 11.11
N ILE A 457 -8.46 9.24 10.89
CA ILE A 457 -7.05 9.47 10.64
C ILE A 457 -6.79 9.27 9.15
N ASP A 458 -5.98 10.15 8.55
CA ASP A 458 -5.50 9.93 7.20
C ASP A 458 -4.78 8.56 7.11
N PRO A 459 -5.19 7.64 6.23
CA PRO A 459 -4.66 6.29 6.18
C PRO A 459 -3.13 6.23 6.10
N LYS A 460 -2.49 7.17 5.40
CA LYS A 460 -1.02 7.27 5.30
C LYS A 460 -0.33 7.65 6.62
N SER A 461 -1.09 8.12 7.61
CA SER A 461 -0.58 8.48 8.93
C SER A 461 -0.76 7.37 9.97
N ILE A 462 -1.43 6.27 9.61
CA ILE A 462 -1.50 5.06 10.43
C ILE A 462 -0.22 4.26 10.18
N GLY A 463 0.55 3.97 11.22
CA GLY A 463 1.79 3.21 11.11
C GLY A 463 1.51 1.73 10.81
N VAL A 464 1.68 1.33 9.57
CA VAL A 464 1.41 -0.04 9.09
C VAL A 464 2.63 -0.72 8.47
N GLY A 465 3.79 -0.05 8.43
CA GLY A 465 5.01 -0.66 7.91
C GLY A 465 6.27 0.19 8.05
N GLN A 466 7.43 -0.49 8.05
CA GLN A 466 8.72 0.12 8.37
C GLN A 466 9.18 1.20 7.37
N TYR A 467 8.91 1.02 6.08
CA TYR A 467 9.34 1.94 5.01
C TYR A 467 8.18 2.76 4.44
N GLN A 468 7.10 2.93 5.19
CA GLN A 468 5.89 3.62 4.74
C GLN A 468 6.17 5.06 4.25
N HIS A 469 7.08 5.78 4.92
CA HIS A 469 7.43 7.16 4.57
C HIS A 469 8.37 7.29 3.35
N ASP A 470 8.87 6.17 2.83
CA ASP A 470 9.72 6.13 1.63
C ASP A 470 8.94 5.82 0.36
N ILE A 471 7.67 5.46 0.50
CA ILE A 471 6.78 5.21 -0.63
C ILE A 471 6.31 6.53 -1.24
N THR A 472 6.13 6.57 -2.54
CA THR A 472 5.55 7.72 -3.24
C THR A 472 4.21 8.11 -2.63
N PRO A 473 4.05 9.34 -2.06
CA PRO A 473 2.89 9.69 -1.23
C PRO A 473 1.53 9.49 -1.92
N LYS A 474 1.41 9.86 -3.19
CA LYS A 474 0.16 9.69 -3.97
C LYS A 474 -0.20 8.22 -4.19
N PHE A 475 0.80 7.37 -4.41
CA PHE A 475 0.59 5.94 -4.59
C PHE A 475 0.13 5.29 -3.27
N LEU A 476 0.84 5.58 -2.18
CA LEU A 476 0.46 5.10 -0.84
C LEU A 476 -0.96 5.55 -0.45
N GLU A 477 -1.29 6.82 -0.65
CA GLU A 477 -2.61 7.38 -0.34
C GLU A 477 -3.72 6.67 -1.12
N LYS A 478 -3.53 6.49 -2.43
CA LYS A 478 -4.50 5.78 -3.29
C LYS A 478 -4.77 4.37 -2.78
N GLU A 479 -3.70 3.62 -2.50
CA GLU A 479 -3.83 2.20 -2.11
C GLU A 479 -4.42 2.04 -0.71
N LEU A 480 -3.96 2.83 0.27
CA LEU A 480 -4.49 2.74 1.63
C LEU A 480 -5.93 3.28 1.74
N THR A 481 -6.30 4.30 0.97
CA THR A 481 -7.69 4.78 0.89
C THR A 481 -8.61 3.69 0.37
N PHE A 482 -8.20 2.99 -0.68
CA PHE A 482 -8.95 1.85 -1.22
C PHE A 482 -9.17 0.75 -0.16
N VAL A 483 -8.18 0.48 0.69
CA VAL A 483 -8.33 -0.48 1.81
C VAL A 483 -9.39 -0.02 2.80
N VAL A 484 -9.39 1.26 3.17
CA VAL A 484 -10.38 1.82 4.10
C VAL A 484 -11.78 1.75 3.49
N GLU A 485 -11.95 2.17 2.24
CA GLU A 485 -13.22 2.09 1.52
C GLU A 485 -13.75 0.64 1.48
N THR A 486 -12.89 -0.32 1.11
CA THR A 486 -13.25 -1.73 1.07
C THR A 486 -13.68 -2.24 2.45
N ALA A 487 -12.94 -1.92 3.52
CA ALA A 487 -13.27 -2.33 4.88
C ALA A 487 -14.62 -1.75 5.34
N VAL A 488 -14.84 -0.43 5.13
CA VAL A 488 -16.07 0.26 5.53
C VAL A 488 -17.29 -0.32 4.81
N ASN A 489 -17.19 -0.51 3.49
CA ASN A 489 -18.31 -1.04 2.69
C ASN A 489 -18.57 -2.53 2.98
N LYS A 490 -17.55 -3.30 3.32
CA LYS A 490 -17.71 -4.70 3.72
C LYS A 490 -18.44 -4.83 5.06
N VAL A 491 -18.11 -4.03 6.05
CA VAL A 491 -18.75 -4.03 7.37
C VAL A 491 -20.17 -3.46 7.31
N GLY A 492 -20.37 -2.43 6.49
CA GLY A 492 -21.59 -1.63 6.46
C GLY A 492 -21.61 -0.58 7.58
N VAL A 493 -22.43 0.43 7.43
CA VAL A 493 -22.40 1.64 8.28
C VAL A 493 -23.78 1.97 8.83
N ASN A 494 -23.89 2.03 10.16
CA ASN A 494 -25.11 2.55 10.79
C ASN A 494 -25.23 4.06 10.53
N VAL A 495 -26.21 4.44 9.71
CA VAL A 495 -26.40 5.82 9.26
C VAL A 495 -26.72 6.78 10.42
N ASN A 496 -27.32 6.28 11.51
CA ASN A 496 -27.72 7.08 12.64
C ASN A 496 -26.58 7.39 13.63
N THR A 497 -25.54 6.55 13.68
CA THR A 497 -24.43 6.70 14.64
C THR A 497 -23.11 7.10 13.99
N ALA A 498 -22.96 6.88 12.69
CA ALA A 498 -21.69 7.09 11.99
C ALA A 498 -21.25 8.56 11.99
N SER A 499 -19.93 8.78 12.13
CA SER A 499 -19.30 10.09 11.98
C SER A 499 -19.26 10.52 10.50
N VAL A 500 -19.06 11.82 10.26
CA VAL A 500 -18.81 12.34 8.90
C VAL A 500 -17.63 11.62 8.24
N SER A 501 -16.57 11.34 8.99
CA SER A 501 -15.39 10.63 8.50
C SER A 501 -15.73 9.22 8.02
N LEU A 502 -16.48 8.45 8.83
CA LEU A 502 -16.89 7.09 8.46
C LEU A 502 -17.82 7.09 7.23
N LEU A 503 -18.81 7.98 7.23
CA LEU A 503 -19.75 8.14 6.11
C LEU A 503 -19.05 8.47 4.78
N SER A 504 -17.97 9.26 4.81
CA SER A 504 -17.25 9.68 3.60
C SER A 504 -16.52 8.53 2.87
N TYR A 505 -16.35 7.38 3.50
CA TYR A 505 -15.79 6.16 2.88
C TYR A 505 -16.87 5.19 2.36
N VAL A 506 -18.14 5.52 2.57
CA VAL A 506 -19.24 4.72 1.97
C VAL A 506 -19.29 4.97 0.48
N SER A 507 -19.45 3.90 -0.29
CA SER A 507 -19.54 3.91 -1.75
C SER A 507 -20.42 5.05 -2.27
N GLY A 508 -19.88 5.90 -3.13
CA GLY A 508 -20.59 7.04 -3.72
C GLY A 508 -20.81 8.27 -2.82
N VAL A 509 -20.46 8.21 -1.53
CA VAL A 509 -20.62 9.30 -0.58
C VAL A 509 -19.36 10.14 -0.50
N ASN A 510 -19.44 11.41 -0.86
CA ASN A 510 -18.35 12.37 -0.62
C ASN A 510 -18.52 13.11 0.73
N LYS A 511 -17.47 13.84 1.14
CA LYS A 511 -17.45 14.58 2.42
C LYS A 511 -18.65 15.53 2.59
N GLN A 512 -19.13 16.17 1.51
CA GLN A 512 -20.27 17.08 1.59
C GLN A 512 -21.59 16.32 1.84
N ILE A 513 -21.79 15.21 1.14
CA ILE A 513 -22.97 14.36 1.34
C ILE A 513 -22.94 13.75 2.76
N ALA A 514 -21.77 13.31 3.26
CA ALA A 514 -21.60 12.83 4.61
C ALA A 514 -22.01 13.90 5.66
N LYS A 515 -21.59 15.16 5.48
CA LYS A 515 -22.04 16.29 6.32
C LYS A 515 -23.54 16.49 6.24
N ASN A 516 -24.13 16.40 5.05
CA ASN A 516 -25.57 16.58 4.86
C ASN A 516 -26.38 15.45 5.53
N ILE A 517 -25.90 14.21 5.52
CA ILE A 517 -26.53 13.08 6.24
C ILE A 517 -26.56 13.37 7.75
N VAL A 518 -25.43 13.83 8.31
CA VAL A 518 -25.33 14.17 9.73
C VAL A 518 -26.25 15.34 10.09
N ALA A 519 -26.25 16.40 9.28
CA ALA A 519 -27.15 17.55 9.49
C ALA A 519 -28.62 17.14 9.40
N TYR A 520 -28.99 16.33 8.41
CA TYR A 520 -30.35 15.85 8.23
C TYR A 520 -30.86 15.10 9.47
N ARG A 521 -30.07 14.17 10.05
CA ARG A 521 -30.48 13.46 11.25
C ARG A 521 -30.52 14.32 12.54
N GLN A 522 -29.72 15.40 12.58
CA GLN A 522 -29.75 16.37 13.67
C GLN A 522 -31.03 17.24 13.63
N GLU A 523 -31.44 17.62 12.43
CA GLU A 523 -32.59 18.48 12.21
C GLU A 523 -33.93 17.72 12.26
N ASN A 524 -33.98 16.50 11.72
CA ASN A 524 -35.22 15.71 11.55
C ASN A 524 -35.34 14.53 12.51
N GLY A 525 -34.33 14.31 13.36
CA GLY A 525 -34.30 13.15 14.24
C GLY A 525 -33.70 11.91 13.54
N LYS A 526 -33.84 10.76 14.18
CA LYS A 526 -33.35 9.47 13.69
C LYS A 526 -33.98 9.13 12.34
N ILE A 527 -33.11 8.68 11.39
CA ILE A 527 -33.53 8.13 10.11
C ILE A 527 -34.17 6.76 10.36
N GLU A 528 -35.47 6.64 10.06
CA GLU A 528 -36.29 5.46 10.39
C GLU A 528 -36.17 4.35 9.35
N THR A 529 -35.96 4.72 8.07
CA THR A 529 -35.90 3.76 6.95
C THR A 529 -34.82 4.13 5.95
N ILE A 530 -34.31 3.13 5.26
CA ILE A 530 -33.36 3.30 4.14
C ILE A 530 -33.91 4.24 3.04
N LYS A 531 -35.21 4.17 2.76
CA LYS A 531 -35.88 5.04 1.77
C LYS A 531 -35.81 6.53 2.14
N GLU A 532 -35.77 6.84 3.42
CA GLU A 532 -35.70 8.21 3.91
C GLU A 532 -34.38 8.91 3.55
N ILE A 533 -33.28 8.16 3.37
CA ILE A 533 -31.98 8.67 2.97
C ILE A 533 -32.07 9.44 1.63
N ALA A 534 -33.01 9.08 0.75
CA ALA A 534 -33.24 9.81 -0.50
C ALA A 534 -33.66 11.29 -0.31
N LYS A 535 -34.10 11.68 0.89
CA LYS A 535 -34.46 13.05 1.23
C LYS A 535 -33.26 13.93 1.61
N VAL A 536 -32.08 13.32 1.81
CA VAL A 536 -30.87 14.07 2.19
C VAL A 536 -30.48 15.04 1.08
N PRO A 537 -30.24 16.32 1.38
CA PRO A 537 -29.88 17.33 0.39
C PRO A 537 -28.62 16.95 -0.39
N ARG A 538 -28.62 17.17 -1.71
CA ARG A 538 -27.55 16.87 -2.67
C ARG A 538 -27.23 15.37 -2.86
N LEU A 539 -28.01 14.49 -2.31
CA LEU A 539 -27.90 13.05 -2.54
C LEU A 539 -28.72 12.70 -3.80
N GLY A 540 -28.08 12.67 -4.95
CA GLY A 540 -28.71 12.36 -6.23
C GLY A 540 -29.09 10.89 -6.37
N LYS A 541 -29.95 10.57 -7.35
CA LYS A 541 -30.45 9.22 -7.60
C LYS A 541 -29.33 8.18 -7.77
N LYS A 542 -28.28 8.50 -8.54
CA LYS A 542 -27.13 7.61 -8.76
C LYS A 542 -26.34 7.38 -7.48
N THR A 543 -26.09 8.44 -6.71
CA THR A 543 -25.41 8.33 -5.41
C THR A 543 -26.20 7.50 -4.42
N TYR A 544 -27.53 7.70 -4.37
CA TYR A 544 -28.43 6.89 -3.54
C TYR A 544 -28.29 5.41 -3.87
N GLU A 545 -28.40 5.05 -5.16
CA GLU A 545 -28.22 3.67 -5.62
C GLU A 545 -26.87 3.10 -5.17
N GLN A 546 -25.79 3.86 -5.29
CA GLN A 546 -24.43 3.40 -4.97
C GLN A 546 -24.19 3.21 -3.46
N CYS A 547 -24.82 3.99 -2.60
CA CYS A 547 -24.52 4.00 -1.16
C CYS A 547 -25.51 3.21 -0.32
N VAL A 548 -26.76 3.12 -0.76
CA VAL A 548 -27.89 2.71 0.10
C VAL A 548 -27.76 1.29 0.63
N GLY A 549 -27.20 0.37 -0.12
CA GLY A 549 -26.98 -1.02 0.30
C GLY A 549 -25.89 -1.19 1.36
N PHE A 550 -25.04 -0.18 1.54
CA PHE A 550 -23.97 -0.17 2.54
C PHE A 550 -24.39 0.48 3.87
N PHE A 551 -25.57 1.11 3.91
CA PHE A 551 -26.14 1.63 5.17
C PHE A 551 -26.88 0.55 5.94
N ARG A 552 -26.96 0.73 7.25
CA ARG A 552 -27.68 -0.12 8.19
C ARG A 552 -28.53 0.73 9.11
N ILE A 553 -29.76 0.28 9.36
CA ILE A 553 -30.68 0.85 10.36
C ILE A 553 -31.16 -0.31 11.25
N PRO A 554 -30.43 -0.65 12.32
CA PRO A 554 -30.73 -1.83 13.15
C PRO A 554 -32.14 -1.85 13.73
N ASP A 555 -32.68 -0.67 14.07
CA ASP A 555 -33.97 -0.53 14.69
C ASP A 555 -35.10 -0.16 13.70
N SER A 556 -34.89 -0.35 12.40
CA SER A 556 -35.95 -0.09 11.41
C SER A 556 -37.11 -1.07 11.55
N LYS A 557 -38.32 -0.59 11.25
CA LYS A 557 -39.49 -1.45 11.14
C LYS A 557 -39.38 -2.49 10.03
N ASN A 558 -38.62 -2.20 9.01
CA ASN A 558 -38.27 -3.14 7.94
C ASN A 558 -36.97 -3.85 8.27
N ILE A 559 -37.02 -5.14 8.59
CA ILE A 559 -35.84 -5.94 8.95
C ILE A 559 -34.75 -5.90 7.89
N PHE A 560 -35.09 -5.75 6.60
CA PHE A 560 -34.14 -5.69 5.52
C PHE A 560 -33.22 -4.45 5.59
N ASP A 561 -33.68 -3.34 6.19
CA ASP A 561 -32.90 -2.13 6.39
C ASP A 561 -31.72 -2.33 7.39
N ALA A 562 -31.76 -3.41 8.18
CA ALA A 562 -30.69 -3.81 9.07
C ALA A 562 -29.63 -4.71 8.38
N THR A 563 -29.90 -5.19 7.18
CA THR A 563 -29.10 -6.16 6.43
C THR A 563 -28.21 -5.51 5.36
N GLY A 564 -27.38 -6.30 4.69
CA GLY A 564 -26.61 -5.90 3.50
C GLY A 564 -27.36 -6.05 2.19
N ILE A 565 -28.65 -6.41 2.23
CA ILE A 565 -29.48 -6.57 1.03
C ILE A 565 -29.75 -5.18 0.43
N HIS A 566 -29.50 -5.03 -0.86
CA HIS A 566 -29.78 -3.78 -1.55
C HIS A 566 -31.29 -3.61 -1.71
N PRO A 567 -31.86 -2.38 -1.58
CA PRO A 567 -33.30 -2.14 -1.70
C PRO A 567 -33.93 -2.65 -3.03
N GLU A 568 -33.18 -2.72 -4.12
CA GLU A 568 -33.67 -3.32 -5.38
C GLU A 568 -34.01 -4.81 -5.23
N SER A 569 -33.38 -5.50 -4.27
CA SER A 569 -33.58 -6.93 -4.00
C SER A 569 -34.55 -7.21 -2.84
N TYR A 570 -35.17 -6.19 -2.22
CA TYR A 570 -36.13 -6.40 -1.12
C TYR A 570 -37.33 -7.27 -1.56
N LYS A 571 -37.83 -7.02 -2.78
CA LYS A 571 -38.93 -7.83 -3.31
C LYS A 571 -38.54 -9.30 -3.50
N ALA A 572 -37.29 -9.55 -3.90
CA ALA A 572 -36.77 -10.92 -4.01
C ALA A 572 -36.64 -11.58 -2.62
N ALA A 573 -36.17 -10.83 -1.61
CA ALA A 573 -36.12 -11.32 -0.23
C ALA A 573 -37.52 -11.62 0.34
N GLU A 574 -38.51 -10.78 0.06
CA GLU A 574 -39.90 -11.04 0.42
C GLU A 574 -40.46 -12.28 -0.25
N ASN A 575 -40.16 -12.48 -1.56
CA ASN A 575 -40.58 -13.65 -2.31
C ASN A 575 -39.91 -14.92 -1.76
N LEU A 576 -38.62 -14.85 -1.39
CA LEU A 576 -37.91 -15.93 -0.74
C LEU A 576 -38.63 -16.39 0.54
N LEU A 577 -38.97 -15.46 1.42
CA LEU A 577 -39.69 -15.78 2.65
C LEU A 577 -41.05 -16.43 2.37
N LYS A 578 -41.76 -15.95 1.37
CA LYS A 578 -43.05 -16.53 0.95
C LYS A 578 -42.93 -17.98 0.41
N GLU A 579 -41.92 -18.23 -0.45
CA GLU A 579 -41.66 -19.58 -0.99
C GLU A 579 -41.29 -20.56 0.12
N LEU A 580 -40.53 -20.09 1.13
CA LEU A 580 -40.17 -20.88 2.31
C LEU A 580 -41.30 -20.97 3.34
N LYS A 581 -42.44 -20.28 3.13
CA LYS A 581 -43.60 -20.18 4.05
C LYS A 581 -43.17 -19.58 5.43
N LEU A 582 -42.21 -18.69 5.42
CA LEU A 582 -41.69 -17.97 6.59
C LEU A 582 -42.13 -16.50 6.54
N SER A 583 -42.13 -15.85 7.69
CA SER A 583 -42.35 -14.41 7.83
C SER A 583 -41.06 -13.68 8.22
N THR A 584 -41.12 -12.37 8.29
CA THR A 584 -40.00 -11.55 8.77
C THR A 584 -39.61 -11.79 10.24
N LYS A 585 -40.44 -12.50 11.01
CA LYS A 585 -40.18 -12.83 12.43
C LYS A 585 -39.16 -13.99 12.57
N GLU A 586 -39.13 -14.86 11.59
CA GLU A 586 -38.21 -16.01 11.56
C GLU A 586 -36.83 -15.64 11.03
N VAL A 587 -36.65 -14.43 10.46
CA VAL A 587 -35.36 -13.94 10.00
C VAL A 587 -34.37 -13.85 11.16
N GLY A 588 -33.17 -14.43 10.99
CA GLY A 588 -32.13 -14.51 12.02
C GLY A 588 -32.32 -15.64 13.03
N THR A 589 -33.29 -16.55 12.85
CA THR A 589 -33.53 -17.70 13.73
C THR A 589 -32.96 -18.99 13.15
N ASP A 590 -32.79 -20.00 14.01
CA ASP A 590 -32.38 -21.36 13.61
C ASP A 590 -33.41 -22.00 12.68
N GLU A 591 -34.69 -21.65 12.80
CA GLU A 591 -35.78 -22.12 11.93
C GLU A 591 -35.54 -21.69 10.48
N PHE A 592 -35.23 -20.41 10.26
CA PHE A 592 -34.85 -19.91 8.93
C PHE A 592 -33.62 -20.64 8.40
N ALA A 593 -32.57 -20.77 9.22
CA ALA A 593 -31.30 -21.40 8.83
C ALA A 593 -31.51 -22.85 8.38
N THR A 594 -32.30 -23.64 9.14
CA THR A 594 -32.59 -25.05 8.85
C THR A 594 -33.46 -25.21 7.62
N THR A 595 -34.50 -24.36 7.48
CA THR A 595 -35.42 -24.40 6.33
C THR A 595 -34.67 -24.16 5.01
N VAL A 596 -33.76 -23.21 4.97
CA VAL A 596 -33.00 -22.88 3.76
C VAL A 596 -31.98 -23.97 3.39
N GLU A 597 -31.42 -24.71 4.35
CA GLU A 597 -30.47 -25.80 4.07
C GLU A 597 -31.09 -26.98 3.33
N GLY A 598 -32.41 -27.18 3.46
CA GLY A 598 -33.16 -28.26 2.83
C GLY A 598 -33.63 -27.99 1.41
N VAL A 599 -33.37 -26.82 0.81
CA VAL A 599 -33.95 -26.40 -0.49
C VAL A 599 -32.90 -26.35 -1.60
N ASP A 600 -33.31 -26.77 -2.82
CA ASP A 600 -32.48 -26.57 -4.02
C ASP A 600 -32.42 -25.09 -4.38
N LYS A 601 -31.22 -24.50 -4.22
CA LYS A 601 -30.98 -23.09 -4.46
C LYS A 601 -31.18 -22.67 -5.92
N LYS A 602 -30.95 -23.56 -6.88
CA LYS A 602 -31.14 -23.25 -8.31
C LYS A 602 -32.62 -23.09 -8.65
N GLU A 603 -33.42 -24.06 -8.24
CA GLU A 603 -34.87 -23.99 -8.41
C GLU A 603 -35.47 -22.78 -7.70
N LEU A 604 -34.95 -22.48 -6.50
CA LEU A 604 -35.44 -21.35 -5.69
C LEU A 604 -35.05 -20.01 -6.36
N ALA A 605 -33.84 -19.85 -6.88
CA ALA A 605 -33.41 -18.66 -7.60
C ALA A 605 -34.27 -18.36 -8.83
N GLU A 606 -34.59 -19.39 -9.62
CA GLU A 606 -35.49 -19.28 -10.78
C GLU A 606 -36.90 -18.84 -10.36
N LYS A 607 -37.46 -19.43 -9.29
CA LYS A 607 -38.80 -19.08 -8.77
C LYS A 607 -38.91 -17.63 -8.30
N ILE A 608 -37.88 -17.11 -7.66
CA ILE A 608 -37.89 -15.72 -7.14
C ILE A 608 -37.35 -14.69 -8.14
N GLY A 609 -36.80 -15.15 -9.30
CA GLY A 609 -36.35 -14.30 -10.41
C GLY A 609 -35.06 -13.55 -10.16
N VAL A 610 -34.07 -14.18 -9.49
CA VAL A 610 -32.72 -13.63 -9.25
C VAL A 610 -31.65 -14.64 -9.63
N GLY A 611 -30.40 -14.18 -9.76
CA GLY A 611 -29.24 -15.07 -9.92
C GLY A 611 -28.91 -15.84 -8.64
N ILE A 612 -28.12 -16.89 -8.78
CA ILE A 612 -27.72 -17.75 -7.65
C ILE A 612 -26.89 -16.94 -6.64
N GLU A 613 -25.97 -16.12 -7.13
CA GLU A 613 -25.10 -15.29 -6.32
C GLU A 613 -25.88 -14.29 -5.46
N THR A 614 -26.89 -13.64 -6.06
CA THR A 614 -27.80 -12.73 -5.34
C THR A 614 -28.65 -13.48 -4.32
N LEU A 615 -29.16 -14.67 -4.66
CA LEU A 615 -29.90 -15.51 -3.70
C LEU A 615 -29.03 -15.90 -2.51
N GLU A 616 -27.79 -16.33 -2.75
CA GLU A 616 -26.86 -16.70 -1.68
C GLU A 616 -26.53 -15.55 -0.74
N ASP A 617 -26.34 -14.34 -1.29
CA ASP A 617 -26.16 -13.13 -0.50
C ASP A 617 -27.39 -12.80 0.35
N ILE A 618 -28.59 -12.87 -0.24
CA ILE A 618 -29.85 -12.67 0.49
C ILE A 618 -29.97 -13.68 1.64
N ILE A 619 -29.75 -14.96 1.36
CA ILE A 619 -29.80 -16.02 2.37
C ILE A 619 -28.79 -15.77 3.50
N LYS A 620 -27.56 -15.44 3.15
CA LYS A 620 -26.49 -15.13 4.11
C LYS A 620 -26.90 -13.97 5.05
N ASP A 621 -27.40 -12.90 4.45
CA ASP A 621 -27.79 -11.70 5.20
C ASP A 621 -29.06 -11.94 6.05
N LEU A 622 -30.00 -12.77 5.59
CA LEU A 622 -31.20 -13.13 6.36
C LEU A 622 -30.93 -14.16 7.47
N LYS A 623 -29.90 -15.01 7.33
CA LYS A 623 -29.47 -15.92 8.42
C LYS A 623 -28.96 -15.12 9.64
N GLN A 624 -28.29 -14.01 9.41
CA GLN A 624 -27.70 -13.21 10.48
C GLN A 624 -27.78 -11.70 10.15
N PRO A 625 -28.97 -11.08 10.25
CA PRO A 625 -29.22 -9.73 9.74
C PRO A 625 -28.39 -8.62 10.41
N LEU A 626 -28.01 -8.82 11.66
CA LEU A 626 -27.20 -7.86 12.45
C LEU A 626 -25.74 -8.27 12.61
N ARG A 627 -25.30 -9.28 11.86
CA ARG A 627 -23.93 -9.79 11.98
C ARG A 627 -22.93 -8.71 11.56
N ASP A 628 -21.96 -8.48 12.42
CA ASP A 628 -20.76 -7.74 12.12
C ASP A 628 -19.70 -8.69 11.53
N GLU A 629 -19.28 -8.47 10.30
CA GLU A 629 -18.27 -9.31 9.64
C GLU A 629 -16.96 -9.40 10.45
N ARG A 630 -16.69 -8.42 11.31
CA ARG A 630 -15.53 -8.37 12.20
C ARG A 630 -15.58 -9.37 13.36
N GLU A 631 -16.75 -9.91 13.69
CA GLU A 631 -16.89 -10.88 14.79
C GLU A 631 -16.17 -12.21 14.52
N SER A 632 -15.87 -12.49 13.24
CA SER A 632 -15.06 -13.64 12.83
C SER A 632 -13.56 -13.46 13.05
N PHE A 633 -13.10 -12.23 13.31
CA PHE A 633 -11.69 -11.93 13.57
C PHE A 633 -11.34 -12.11 15.05
N ALA A 634 -10.03 -12.33 15.32
CA ALA A 634 -9.57 -12.52 16.69
C ALA A 634 -9.90 -11.31 17.57
N LYS A 635 -10.44 -11.56 18.76
CA LYS A 635 -10.63 -10.50 19.76
C LYS A 635 -9.26 -10.11 20.34
N PRO A 636 -9.09 -8.83 20.75
CA PRO A 636 -7.87 -8.42 21.42
C PRO A 636 -7.55 -9.29 22.65
N LEU A 637 -6.27 -9.65 22.80
CA LEU A 637 -5.82 -10.40 23.96
C LEU A 637 -5.84 -9.52 25.21
N LEU A 638 -6.79 -9.74 26.10
CA LEU A 638 -6.87 -9.07 27.37
C LEU A 638 -5.86 -9.67 28.35
N LYS A 639 -5.14 -8.82 29.09
CA LYS A 639 -4.08 -9.17 30.01
C LYS A 639 -4.53 -8.92 31.47
N SER A 640 -4.10 -9.78 32.39
CA SER A 640 -4.27 -9.60 33.82
C SER A 640 -2.95 -9.45 34.58
N ASP A 641 -1.84 -9.86 33.97
CA ASP A 641 -0.49 -9.92 34.57
C ASP A 641 0.59 -9.41 33.61
N ILE A 642 1.72 -8.98 34.16
CA ILE A 642 2.89 -8.48 33.42
C ILE A 642 3.91 -9.58 33.24
N LEU A 643 4.43 -9.69 32.00
CA LEU A 643 5.58 -10.52 31.66
C LEU A 643 6.84 -9.65 31.54
N THR A 644 7.95 -10.06 32.16
CA THR A 644 9.24 -9.39 32.02
C THR A 644 10.20 -10.25 31.18
N ILE A 645 11.26 -9.63 30.62
CA ILE A 645 12.27 -10.36 29.85
C ILE A 645 13.01 -11.39 30.72
N ASP A 646 13.09 -11.13 32.04
CA ASP A 646 13.74 -12.02 33.00
C ASP A 646 12.92 -13.27 33.31
N ASP A 647 11.60 -13.22 33.08
CA ASP A 647 10.68 -14.34 33.23
C ASP A 647 10.76 -15.32 32.05
N LEU A 648 11.42 -14.91 30.95
CA LEU A 648 11.50 -15.71 29.75
C LEU A 648 12.58 -16.80 29.85
N GLN A 649 12.18 -18.02 29.56
CA GLN A 649 13.09 -19.16 29.38
C GLN A 649 13.00 -19.66 27.93
N ILE A 650 14.13 -20.06 27.37
CA ILE A 650 14.17 -20.65 26.03
C ILE A 650 13.33 -21.94 26.03
N GLY A 651 12.49 -22.11 25.01
CA GLY A 651 11.57 -23.22 24.86
C GLY A 651 10.19 -23.03 25.51
N VAL A 652 9.97 -21.93 26.26
CA VAL A 652 8.63 -21.61 26.80
C VAL A 652 7.67 -21.26 25.66
N LYS A 653 6.46 -21.83 25.78
CA LYS A 653 5.32 -21.52 24.89
C LYS A 653 4.55 -20.32 25.44
N LEU A 654 4.29 -19.35 24.60
CA LEU A 654 3.54 -18.12 24.92
C LEU A 654 2.48 -17.88 23.85
N ALA A 655 1.35 -17.28 24.25
CA ALA A 655 0.42 -16.68 23.30
C ALA A 655 0.85 -15.24 23.03
N GLY A 656 0.87 -14.84 21.76
CA GLY A 656 1.21 -13.48 21.36
C GLY A 656 0.29 -12.96 20.26
N THR A 657 0.23 -11.65 20.14
CA THR A 657 -0.56 -10.99 19.08
C THR A 657 0.37 -10.49 17.99
N VAL A 658 0.12 -10.86 16.75
CA VAL A 658 0.86 -10.35 15.58
C VAL A 658 0.59 -8.86 15.44
N ARG A 659 1.63 -8.02 15.61
CA ARG A 659 1.53 -6.56 15.55
C ARG A 659 1.85 -6.01 14.17
N ASN A 660 2.84 -6.59 13.51
CA ASN A 660 3.27 -6.16 12.20
C ASN A 660 3.86 -7.33 11.42
N ILE A 661 3.66 -7.32 10.11
CA ILE A 661 4.21 -8.31 9.19
C ILE A 661 5.10 -7.59 8.19
N THR A 662 6.26 -8.17 7.93
CA THR A 662 7.27 -7.68 6.98
C THR A 662 7.65 -8.80 6.02
N GLN A 663 8.39 -8.49 4.97
CA GLN A 663 8.86 -9.51 4.02
C GLN A 663 9.81 -10.56 4.64
N PHE A 664 10.48 -10.23 5.74
CA PHE A 664 11.45 -11.11 6.40
C PHE A 664 10.92 -11.79 7.66
N GLY A 665 9.67 -11.51 8.06
CA GLY A 665 9.07 -12.13 9.24
C GLY A 665 7.94 -11.33 9.85
N ALA A 666 7.56 -11.65 11.09
CA ALA A 666 6.50 -10.99 11.83
C ALA A 666 6.97 -10.53 13.21
N PHE A 667 6.43 -9.40 13.65
CA PHE A 667 6.61 -8.87 15.00
C PHE A 667 5.39 -9.22 15.85
N ILE A 668 5.66 -9.83 17.00
CA ILE A 668 4.63 -10.40 17.87
C ILE A 668 4.74 -9.79 19.28
N ASP A 669 3.66 -9.19 19.72
CA ASP A 669 3.51 -8.74 21.10
C ASP A 669 3.23 -9.94 22.02
N ILE A 670 4.21 -10.33 22.79
CA ILE A 670 4.11 -11.34 23.84
C ILE A 670 4.02 -10.75 25.25
N GLY A 671 3.79 -9.44 25.36
CA GLY A 671 3.70 -8.72 26.62
C GLY A 671 5.00 -8.06 27.08
N LEU A 672 6.06 -8.05 26.28
CA LEU A 672 7.33 -7.39 26.57
C LEU A 672 7.37 -5.93 26.09
N LYS A 673 8.44 -5.21 26.49
CA LYS A 673 8.67 -3.80 26.09
C LYS A 673 8.82 -3.61 24.57
N GLN A 674 9.43 -4.57 23.91
CA GLN A 674 9.59 -4.59 22.45
C GLN A 674 8.87 -5.81 21.90
N ASP A 675 8.25 -5.65 20.74
CA ASP A 675 7.68 -6.78 20.03
C ASP A 675 8.79 -7.78 19.69
N ALA A 676 8.52 -9.05 19.94
CA ALA A 676 9.45 -10.13 19.63
C ALA A 676 9.34 -10.52 18.17
N MET A 677 10.44 -10.97 17.55
CA MET A 677 10.47 -11.25 16.13
C MET A 677 10.40 -12.76 15.86
N VAL A 678 9.54 -13.16 14.93
CA VAL A 678 9.58 -14.46 14.26
C VAL A 678 10.12 -14.26 12.85
N HIS A 679 11.30 -14.81 12.57
CA HIS A 679 11.84 -14.78 11.20
C HIS A 679 11.00 -15.66 10.27
N ILE A 680 10.91 -15.33 8.98
CA ILE A 680 10.10 -16.07 7.99
C ILE A 680 10.37 -17.59 8.01
N SER A 681 11.62 -18.02 8.20
CA SER A 681 12.01 -19.44 8.29
C SER A 681 11.52 -20.15 9.57
N LYS A 682 11.02 -19.40 10.56
CA LYS A 682 10.51 -19.93 11.85
C LYS A 682 9.00 -19.76 12.01
N ILE A 683 8.31 -19.28 10.96
CA ILE A 683 6.84 -19.19 10.92
C ILE A 683 6.22 -20.55 10.60
N SER A 684 6.80 -21.30 9.65
CA SER A 684 6.30 -22.61 9.22
C SER A 684 7.44 -23.58 8.96
N LYS A 685 7.20 -24.87 9.19
CA LYS A 685 8.12 -25.95 8.80
C LYS A 685 8.22 -26.09 7.28
N ASN A 686 7.16 -25.75 6.55
CA ASN A 686 7.15 -25.73 5.11
C ASN A 686 7.68 -24.36 4.61
N TYR A 687 8.35 -24.38 3.47
CA TYR A 687 8.80 -23.14 2.85
C TYR A 687 7.61 -22.22 2.53
N ILE A 688 7.66 -21.00 3.02
CA ILE A 688 6.70 -19.94 2.70
C ILE A 688 7.42 -18.81 1.96
N LYS A 689 6.78 -18.27 0.94
CA LYS A 689 7.33 -17.17 0.15
C LYS A 689 7.04 -15.82 0.80
N ASN A 690 5.88 -15.70 1.43
CA ASN A 690 5.43 -14.48 2.09
C ASN A 690 4.84 -14.81 3.46
N PRO A 691 5.24 -14.13 4.54
CA PRO A 691 4.61 -14.32 5.86
C PRO A 691 3.08 -14.13 5.87
N LEU A 692 2.54 -13.28 5.00
CA LEU A 692 1.09 -13.06 4.85
C LEU A 692 0.32 -14.30 4.36
N ASP A 693 1.00 -15.29 3.78
CA ASP A 693 0.36 -16.55 3.38
C ASP A 693 -0.10 -17.38 4.59
N VAL A 694 0.46 -17.07 5.78
CA VAL A 694 0.26 -17.87 7.01
C VAL A 694 -0.20 -17.01 8.19
N LEU A 695 0.16 -15.73 8.23
CA LEU A 695 -0.09 -14.83 9.36
C LEU A 695 -0.91 -13.61 8.93
N SER A 696 -1.68 -13.09 9.89
CA SER A 696 -2.43 -11.83 9.76
C SER A 696 -2.18 -10.92 10.98
N VAL A 697 -2.11 -9.62 10.77
CA VAL A 697 -1.98 -8.64 11.86
C VAL A 697 -3.22 -8.74 12.78
N GLY A 698 -3.00 -8.69 14.09
CA GLY A 698 -4.04 -8.91 15.09
C GLY A 698 -4.34 -10.37 15.39
N GLN A 699 -3.79 -11.33 14.64
CA GLN A 699 -3.93 -12.76 14.91
C GLN A 699 -3.23 -13.11 16.22
N ILE A 700 -3.90 -13.93 17.04
CA ILE A 700 -3.29 -14.54 18.22
C ILE A 700 -2.63 -15.84 17.78
N VAL A 701 -1.36 -15.98 18.10
CA VAL A 701 -0.54 -17.13 17.72
C VAL A 701 0.19 -17.71 18.93
N ASP A 702 0.36 -19.02 18.94
CA ASP A 702 1.26 -19.70 19.87
C ASP A 702 2.69 -19.59 19.34
N VAL A 703 3.61 -19.16 20.20
CA VAL A 703 5.03 -19.00 19.87
C VAL A 703 5.92 -19.61 20.93
N TYR A 704 7.11 -20.02 20.53
CA TYR A 704 8.14 -20.55 21.41
C TYR A 704 9.33 -19.60 21.44
N VAL A 705 9.84 -19.31 22.62
CA VAL A 705 11.05 -18.49 22.78
C VAL A 705 12.26 -19.32 22.34
N ILE A 706 13.00 -18.82 21.34
CA ILE A 706 14.20 -19.50 20.81
C ILE A 706 15.51 -18.81 21.21
N ASP A 707 15.46 -17.50 21.45
CA ASP A 707 16.62 -16.72 21.90
C ASP A 707 16.18 -15.48 22.67
N VAL A 708 16.98 -15.07 23.68
CA VAL A 708 16.72 -13.90 24.54
C VAL A 708 18.00 -13.09 24.70
N ASP A 709 18.11 -11.98 23.99
CA ASP A 709 19.18 -10.98 24.14
C ASP A 709 18.76 -9.93 25.21
N LYS A 710 19.13 -10.20 26.45
CA LYS A 710 18.79 -9.33 27.59
C LYS A 710 19.45 -7.95 27.51
N GLU A 711 20.65 -7.84 26.92
CA GLU A 711 21.36 -6.58 26.78
C GLU A 711 20.67 -5.63 25.80
N ARG A 712 20.19 -6.17 24.69
CA ARG A 712 19.50 -5.41 23.65
C ARG A 712 17.98 -5.40 23.81
N GLY A 713 17.45 -6.16 24.78
CA GLY A 713 16.02 -6.29 25.01
C GLY A 713 15.28 -7.01 23.88
N ARG A 714 15.95 -7.86 23.08
CA ARG A 714 15.39 -8.52 21.92
C ARG A 714 15.08 -10.00 22.22
N VAL A 715 13.95 -10.47 21.69
CA VAL A 715 13.53 -11.85 21.79
C VAL A 715 13.25 -12.40 20.41
N ALA A 716 13.83 -13.54 20.10
CA ALA A 716 13.53 -14.27 18.89
C ALA A 716 12.56 -15.40 19.21
N LEU A 717 11.57 -15.59 18.34
CA LEU A 717 10.51 -16.56 18.50
C LEU A 717 10.43 -17.51 17.30
N ALA A 718 9.84 -18.69 17.54
CA ALA A 718 9.42 -19.62 16.50
C ALA A 718 7.96 -20.01 16.71
N MET A 719 7.23 -20.32 15.65
CA MET A 719 5.84 -20.79 15.72
C MET A 719 5.75 -22.32 15.81
N PHE A 720 6.87 -23.02 15.76
CA PHE A 720 6.95 -24.45 15.94
C PHE A 720 8.17 -24.79 16.81
N LYS A 721 8.08 -25.93 17.49
CA LYS A 721 9.20 -26.48 18.26
C LYS A 721 10.09 -27.27 17.31
N ASP A 722 11.40 -26.99 17.30
CA ASP A 722 12.40 -27.73 16.52
C ASP A 722 12.48 -29.17 16.96
#